data_971124ba68c7dfa5fb30522dcaca3562
#
_entry.id   971124ba68c7dfa5fb30522dcaca3562
#
_cell.length_a   1.000
_cell.length_b   1.000
_cell.length_c   1.000
_cell.angle_alpha   90.00
_cell.angle_beta   90.00
_cell.angle_gamma   90.00
#
_symmetry.space_group_name_H-M   'P 1'
#
loop_
_entity.id
_entity.type
_entity.pdbx_description
1 polymer ?
#
loop_
_entity_poly.entity_id
_entity_poly.type
_entity_poly.pdbx_seq_one_letter_code
_entity_poly.pdbx_strand_id
1 'polypeptide(L)'
;MNLVKTATAVGFVTGAILMTITQNAFGQSAARNDLGRIVTRDEMAASRRWIAAKFEGVRTPKPPAPGLEVAANYDAVQKNARFGGPLKLGGMKYSHGLFCHAPSRLIARLPSPGKAFIATVGVDTNEQTSGGRGSVVFAVSVAGREAFRSEVLREGMPPVPVKVDLGGAREFALEVGDCGDGIACDQADWAEAIIELDNGNSIRLCDLTLAASPAVADAAPPFSFVYGGRPSADLLKTWKLERTSRQLDDRRVERILTYTCPDTGLVVRCAGIEYLDFPTIEWTLYFKNGGAADTPILGNIQALDVSLERGHYGEFALHHFVGSPCAPNDYAPLKSLLAPKTEKTIAAAGGRPTNSDMSYFNLEVPTGQGVIAVVGWPGQWTSQWSRDDGVGLRLRAGQELTHFRLLPGEEVRSPLIALQFWNGDWVRAQNVWRRWMLAHNVPKPDGKLPEPELFGCSSHVFNEMVGANEQNQIEFIDRYVEEGVKIGRYWMDAGWYFCDGVGWPKTGTWEVDTNRFPRGLRAICDHAHAKGIKTIVWFEPERVHPDTWLTKNHPEWVLGGAAGGLLDLGNPEARKWLTDHVDKLLTEQDIDLYRQDFNMDPLNHWRGNDAPDRQGITEIRHVEGYLAYWDELLRRHPGMFIDSCASGGRRNDLETMRRAIPLWRTDWRCDPVGTQCHTYGLSFWIPLSGTGVADVDPYVFRSNMAPFTNCLWDMRSKGLDYNLMRKLSGEFKHISPCWSGDYYPLTTYSVENDVWMAWQFDRPDLGEGMVQAFRRAESPCAAIGFQLRG
;
A
#
# COMPACT_ATOMS: atom_id res chain seq x y z
N MET A 1 -23.72 8.03 20.56
CA MET A 1 -23.22 7.48 21.84
C MET A 1 -22.23 6.39 21.45
N ASN A 2 -20.95 6.74 21.34
CA ASN A 2 -19.90 5.78 20.99
C ASN A 2 -19.67 4.84 22.17
N LEU A 3 -20.09 3.59 22.02
CA LEU A 3 -19.73 2.54 22.96
C LEU A 3 -18.21 2.26 22.79
N VAL A 4 -17.42 2.65 23.76
CA VAL A 4 -16.02 2.28 23.84
C VAL A 4 -15.95 0.77 24.10
N LYS A 5 -15.58 0.00 23.09
CA LYS A 5 -15.35 -1.44 23.23
C LYS A 5 -13.95 -1.63 23.80
N THR A 6 -13.87 -2.15 25.00
CA THR A 6 -12.59 -2.44 25.67
C THR A 6 -12.46 -3.94 25.86
N ALA A 7 -11.36 -4.52 25.40
CA ALA A 7 -11.01 -5.90 25.72
C ALA A 7 -9.82 -5.91 26.70
N THR A 8 -9.93 -6.68 27.80
CA THR A 8 -8.85 -6.89 28.74
C THR A 8 -8.28 -8.28 28.52
N ALA A 9 -7.01 -8.37 28.16
CA ALA A 9 -6.31 -9.64 27.99
C ALA A 9 -5.50 -9.94 29.25
N VAL A 10 -5.71 -11.11 29.85
CA VAL A 10 -4.93 -11.62 30.97
C VAL A 10 -4.10 -12.80 30.45
N GLY A 11 -2.79 -12.64 30.37
CA GLY A 11 -1.87 -13.69 29.90
C GLY A 11 -1.23 -14.44 31.05
N PHE A 12 -1.33 -15.76 31.07
CA PHE A 12 -0.45 -16.61 31.86
C PHE A 12 0.92 -16.70 31.14
N VAL A 13 1.98 -16.97 31.90
CA VAL A 13 3.38 -16.99 31.43
C VAL A 13 3.49 -17.57 30.00
N THR A 14 3.81 -16.75 29.00
CA THR A 14 3.73 -17.03 27.55
C THR A 14 2.31 -17.34 27.03
N GLY A 15 1.42 -16.35 26.97
CA GLY A 15 0.04 -16.53 26.48
C GLY A 15 -0.21 -15.82 25.15
N ALA A 16 -0.68 -16.54 24.12
CA ALA A 16 -1.35 -15.96 22.97
C ALA A 16 -2.87 -16.02 23.21
N ILE A 17 -3.54 -14.88 23.07
CA ILE A 17 -4.99 -14.77 23.21
C ILE A 17 -5.57 -14.51 21.83
N LEU A 18 -6.47 -15.39 21.42
CA LEU A 18 -7.33 -15.23 20.27
C LEU A 18 -8.74 -14.97 20.78
N MET A 19 -9.29 -13.81 20.48
CA MET A 19 -10.66 -13.46 20.83
C MET A 19 -11.48 -13.26 19.56
N THR A 20 -12.60 -13.95 19.47
CA THR A 20 -13.66 -13.62 18.53
C THR A 20 -14.65 -12.69 19.22
N ILE A 21 -14.99 -11.60 18.59
CA ILE A 21 -15.95 -10.62 19.14
C ILE A 21 -17.19 -10.68 18.28
N THR A 22 -18.30 -11.12 18.88
CA THR A 22 -19.62 -11.04 18.23
C THR A 22 -20.35 -9.79 18.72
N GLN A 23 -20.85 -9.01 17.79
CA GLN A 23 -21.78 -7.92 18.11
C GLN A 23 -23.20 -8.52 18.24
N ASN A 24 -23.78 -8.50 19.41
CA ASN A 24 -25.21 -8.80 19.55
C ASN A 24 -26.02 -7.75 18.77
N ALA A 25 -26.67 -8.19 17.72
CA ALA A 25 -27.51 -7.37 16.87
C ALA A 25 -28.77 -6.92 17.62
N PHE A 26 -28.83 -5.65 18.01
CA PHE A 26 -30.10 -4.94 18.17
C PHE A 26 -30.25 -3.98 16.98
N GLY A 27 -31.13 -4.34 16.05
CA GLY A 27 -31.51 -3.50 14.93
C GLY A 27 -31.32 -4.15 13.58
N GLN A 28 -32.22 -5.02 13.17
CA GLN A 28 -32.39 -5.38 11.76
C GLN A 28 -32.80 -4.15 10.97
N SER A 29 -31.99 -3.74 10.05
CA SER A 29 -32.20 -3.24 8.70
C SER A 29 -31.06 -2.35 8.28
N ALA A 30 -30.11 -2.88 7.55
CA ALA A 30 -29.23 -2.21 6.58
C ALA A 30 -28.04 -3.07 6.16
N ALA A 31 -28.19 -4.36 6.00
CA ALA A 31 -27.19 -5.21 5.35
C ALA A 31 -27.31 -5.09 3.83
N ARG A 32 -27.02 -3.91 3.27
CA ARG A 32 -26.76 -3.73 1.82
C ARG A 32 -25.82 -2.55 1.63
N ASN A 33 -24.62 -2.86 1.13
CA ASN A 33 -23.59 -1.94 0.65
C ASN A 33 -22.72 -1.23 1.70
N ASP A 34 -22.11 -1.94 2.63
CA ASP A 34 -21.21 -1.35 3.62
C ASP A 34 -19.80 -1.03 3.10
N LEU A 35 -19.42 -1.50 1.90
CA LEU A 35 -18.19 -1.04 1.22
C LEU A 35 -18.20 0.47 0.95
N GLY A 36 -19.39 1.09 0.76
CA GLY A 36 -19.55 2.52 0.52
C GLY A 36 -19.42 3.42 1.74
N ARG A 37 -19.43 2.89 2.97
CA ARG A 37 -19.35 3.73 4.17
C ARG A 37 -17.94 4.14 4.58
N ILE A 38 -16.93 3.39 4.20
CA ILE A 38 -15.55 3.74 4.52
C ILE A 38 -14.99 4.80 3.57
N VAL A 39 -15.43 4.82 2.32
CA VAL A 39 -15.05 5.84 1.32
C VAL A 39 -15.95 7.05 1.45
N THR A 40 -15.38 8.23 1.62
CA THR A 40 -16.14 9.47 1.74
C THR A 40 -16.40 10.12 0.39
N ARG A 41 -17.46 10.95 0.31
CA ARG A 41 -17.76 11.76 -0.89
C ARG A 41 -16.64 12.74 -1.22
N ASP A 42 -15.97 13.27 -0.21
CA ASP A 42 -14.88 14.23 -0.37
C ASP A 42 -13.62 13.57 -0.96
N GLU A 43 -13.31 12.34 -0.56
CA GLU A 43 -12.23 11.54 -1.17
C GLU A 43 -12.49 11.26 -2.63
N MET A 44 -13.70 10.79 -2.97
CA MET A 44 -14.10 10.57 -4.36
C MET A 44 -14.05 11.86 -5.18
N ALA A 45 -14.51 12.97 -4.61
CA ALA A 45 -14.46 14.27 -5.27
C ALA A 45 -13.02 14.78 -5.45
N ALA A 46 -12.12 14.53 -4.50
CA ALA A 46 -10.70 14.88 -4.60
C ALA A 46 -10.01 14.08 -5.71
N SER A 47 -10.18 12.76 -5.71
CA SER A 47 -9.70 11.88 -6.77
C SER A 47 -10.22 12.32 -8.14
N ARG A 48 -11.52 12.54 -8.26
CA ARG A 48 -12.15 12.94 -9.51
C ARG A 48 -11.63 14.30 -10.04
N ARG A 49 -11.42 15.28 -9.15
CA ARG A 49 -10.82 16.57 -9.53
C ARG A 49 -9.40 16.40 -10.06
N TRP A 50 -8.60 15.60 -9.38
CA TRP A 50 -7.23 15.30 -9.78
C TRP A 50 -7.19 14.60 -11.16
N ILE A 51 -8.04 13.60 -11.37
CA ILE A 51 -8.16 12.88 -12.64
C ILE A 51 -8.59 13.84 -13.76
N ALA A 52 -9.60 14.67 -13.52
CA ALA A 52 -10.07 15.65 -14.50
C ALA A 52 -8.94 16.62 -14.91
N ALA A 53 -8.15 17.11 -13.94
CA ALA A 53 -7.01 17.97 -14.23
C ALA A 53 -5.94 17.27 -15.07
N LYS A 54 -5.55 16.04 -14.69
CA LYS A 54 -4.44 15.30 -15.30
C LYS A 54 -4.79 14.65 -16.64
N PHE A 55 -5.97 14.05 -16.74
CA PHE A 55 -6.38 13.26 -17.91
C PHE A 55 -7.37 13.97 -18.84
N GLU A 56 -8.23 14.86 -18.34
CA GLU A 56 -9.20 15.57 -19.18
C GLU A 56 -8.72 16.98 -19.55
N GLY A 57 -7.70 17.51 -18.84
CA GLY A 57 -7.20 18.88 -19.02
C GLY A 57 -8.18 19.94 -18.51
N VAL A 58 -9.14 19.52 -17.69
CA VAL A 58 -10.14 20.43 -17.12
C VAL A 58 -9.55 21.11 -15.90
N ARG A 59 -9.18 22.37 -16.08
CA ARG A 59 -8.95 23.28 -14.96
C ARG A 59 -10.31 23.73 -14.46
N THR A 60 -10.84 23.10 -13.43
CA THR A 60 -12.01 23.62 -12.72
C THR A 60 -11.54 24.59 -11.65
N PRO A 61 -11.70 25.91 -11.84
CA PRO A 61 -11.78 26.81 -10.71
C PRO A 61 -13.10 26.44 -10.03
N LYS A 62 -13.07 25.64 -8.98
CA LYS A 62 -14.23 25.47 -8.13
C LYS A 62 -14.45 26.81 -7.44
N PRO A 63 -15.66 27.39 -7.42
CA PRO A 63 -15.97 28.39 -6.43
C PRO A 63 -15.59 27.82 -5.08
N PRO A 64 -14.83 28.52 -4.24
CA PRO A 64 -14.40 28.01 -2.97
C PRO A 64 -15.63 27.59 -2.16
N ALA A 65 -15.66 26.36 -1.69
CA ALA A 65 -16.75 25.85 -0.90
C ALA A 65 -16.86 26.65 0.42
N PRO A 66 -18.07 26.80 0.99
CA PRO A 66 -18.21 27.34 2.35
C PRO A 66 -17.27 26.60 3.32
N GLY A 67 -16.51 27.35 4.12
CA GLY A 67 -15.52 26.79 5.04
C GLY A 67 -14.50 27.82 5.49
N LEU A 68 -13.52 27.40 6.24
CA LEU A 68 -12.36 28.18 6.66
C LEU A 68 -11.14 27.75 5.87
N GLU A 69 -10.58 28.64 5.09
CA GLU A 69 -9.27 28.45 4.45
C GLU A 69 -8.19 29.04 5.37
N VAL A 70 -7.18 28.27 5.68
CA VAL A 70 -5.98 28.74 6.38
C VAL A 70 -5.01 29.27 5.33
N ALA A 71 -5.00 30.57 5.11
CA ALA A 71 -4.12 31.24 4.16
C ALA A 71 -2.70 31.46 4.75
N ALA A 72 -2.59 31.62 6.05
CA ALA A 72 -1.35 31.65 6.83
C ALA A 72 -1.65 31.30 8.29
N ASN A 73 -0.75 30.60 8.95
CA ASN A 73 -0.76 30.38 10.40
C ASN A 73 0.58 29.77 10.81
N TYR A 74 1.13 30.16 11.97
CA TYR A 74 2.41 29.59 12.40
C TYR A 74 2.25 28.16 12.90
N ASP A 75 1.27 27.92 13.80
CA ASP A 75 0.91 26.60 14.30
C ASP A 75 -0.39 26.07 13.67
N ALA A 76 -0.79 24.84 13.99
CA ALA A 76 -2.07 24.32 13.56
C ALA A 76 -3.23 25.10 14.15
N VAL A 77 -4.17 25.57 13.30
CA VAL A 77 -5.45 26.13 13.76
C VAL A 77 -6.24 25.04 14.46
N GLN A 78 -6.69 25.28 15.67
CA GLN A 78 -7.47 24.33 16.44
C GLN A 78 -8.85 24.87 16.75
N LYS A 79 -9.84 23.98 16.72
CA LYS A 79 -11.23 24.31 17.00
C LYS A 79 -11.57 23.95 18.45
N ASN A 80 -12.13 24.88 19.18
CA ASN A 80 -12.67 24.69 20.53
C ASN A 80 -11.65 24.25 21.58
N ALA A 81 -10.38 24.25 21.23
CA ALA A 81 -9.31 23.80 22.10
C ALA A 81 -7.95 24.41 21.70
N ARG A 82 -7.02 24.46 22.63
CA ARG A 82 -5.61 24.64 22.44
C ARG A 82 -4.85 23.41 22.98
N PHE A 83 -4.25 22.63 22.11
CA PHE A 83 -3.47 21.40 22.45
C PHE A 83 -4.18 20.50 23.49
N GLY A 84 -5.50 20.31 23.31
CA GLY A 84 -6.34 19.50 24.21
C GLY A 84 -6.88 20.20 25.45
N GLY A 85 -6.42 21.43 25.73
CA GLY A 85 -6.97 22.32 26.77
C GLY A 85 -8.05 23.26 26.23
N PRO A 86 -8.86 23.90 27.10
CA PRO A 86 -9.84 24.88 26.67
C PRO A 86 -9.17 26.19 26.24
N LEU A 87 -9.80 26.93 25.34
CA LEU A 87 -9.43 28.32 25.03
C LEU A 87 -9.56 29.20 26.27
N LYS A 88 -8.60 30.10 26.54
CA LYS A 88 -8.60 30.94 27.71
C LYS A 88 -8.15 32.34 27.38
N LEU A 89 -8.98 33.35 27.73
CA LEU A 89 -8.66 34.76 27.60
C LEU A 89 -8.88 35.48 28.93
N GLY A 90 -7.86 36.18 29.43
CA GLY A 90 -7.95 36.93 30.67
C GLY A 90 -8.46 36.13 31.87
N GLY A 91 -8.16 34.85 31.96
CA GLY A 91 -8.61 33.93 32.99
C GLY A 91 -9.96 33.26 32.78
N MET A 92 -10.75 33.66 31.80
CA MET A 92 -12.01 33.03 31.42
C MET A 92 -11.80 31.91 30.42
N LYS A 93 -12.57 30.81 30.55
CA LYS A 93 -12.56 29.67 29.64
C LYS A 93 -13.72 29.82 28.65
N TYR A 94 -13.43 29.45 27.40
CA TYR A 94 -14.38 29.47 26.31
C TYR A 94 -14.54 28.09 25.71
N SER A 95 -15.78 27.73 25.38
CA SER A 95 -16.10 26.39 24.84
C SER A 95 -16.04 26.32 23.33
N HIS A 96 -16.15 27.47 22.66
CA HIS A 96 -16.20 27.55 21.20
C HIS A 96 -15.26 28.63 20.69
N GLY A 97 -14.65 28.38 19.57
CA GLY A 97 -13.76 29.32 18.93
C GLY A 97 -12.65 28.68 18.13
N LEU A 98 -11.67 29.50 17.74
CA LEU A 98 -10.47 29.04 17.05
C LEU A 98 -9.24 29.51 17.82
N PHE A 99 -8.30 28.60 18.02
CA PHE A 99 -6.93 28.90 18.41
C PHE A 99 -6.10 29.12 17.15
N CYS A 100 -5.32 30.17 17.12
CA CYS A 100 -4.39 30.56 16.06
C CYS A 100 -3.03 30.94 16.65
N HIS A 101 -2.01 31.06 15.82
CA HIS A 101 -0.71 31.60 16.18
C HIS A 101 -0.23 32.58 15.10
N ALA A 102 0.17 33.78 15.50
CA ALA A 102 0.63 34.80 14.56
C ALA A 102 1.94 34.39 13.87
N PRO A 103 2.17 34.80 12.62
CA PRO A 103 1.20 35.46 11.75
C PRO A 103 0.12 34.50 11.29
N SER A 104 -1.13 34.90 11.41
CA SER A 104 -2.26 34.06 10.98
C SER A 104 -3.19 34.84 10.04
N ARG A 105 -3.68 34.18 8.99
CA ARG A 105 -4.69 34.68 8.08
C ARG A 105 -5.66 33.55 7.73
N LEU A 106 -6.91 33.69 8.15
CA LEU A 106 -7.99 32.77 7.85
C LEU A 106 -9.00 33.46 6.95
N ILE A 107 -9.46 32.74 5.92
CA ILE A 107 -10.52 33.24 5.02
C ILE A 107 -11.77 32.42 5.32
N ALA A 108 -12.80 33.08 5.87
CA ALA A 108 -14.10 32.46 6.12
C ALA A 108 -15.00 32.64 4.90
N ARG A 109 -15.41 31.53 4.27
CA ARG A 109 -16.38 31.51 3.15
C ARG A 109 -17.71 30.98 3.64
N LEU A 110 -18.77 31.73 3.36
CA LEU A 110 -20.10 31.53 3.90
C LEU A 110 -21.04 30.83 2.92
N PRO A 111 -21.93 29.96 3.39
CA PRO A 111 -22.92 29.29 2.55
C PRO A 111 -24.00 30.28 2.02
N SER A 112 -24.20 31.40 2.72
CA SER A 112 -25.12 32.47 2.38
C SER A 112 -24.51 33.84 2.69
N PRO A 113 -24.99 34.95 2.15
CA PRO A 113 -24.51 36.29 2.49
C PRO A 113 -24.48 36.53 3.99
N GLY A 114 -23.38 37.09 4.48
CA GLY A 114 -23.17 37.38 5.90
C GLY A 114 -23.68 38.76 6.29
N LYS A 115 -24.35 38.85 7.43
CA LYS A 115 -24.84 40.10 8.05
C LYS A 115 -23.77 40.68 8.98
N ALA A 116 -23.32 39.90 9.93
CA ALA A 116 -22.36 40.34 10.93
C ALA A 116 -21.43 39.20 11.38
N PHE A 117 -20.22 39.56 11.75
CA PHE A 117 -19.27 38.70 12.47
C PHE A 117 -19.07 39.22 13.87
N ILE A 118 -19.21 38.36 14.89
CA ILE A 118 -19.10 38.70 16.30
C ILE A 118 -18.12 37.71 16.95
N ALA A 119 -17.16 38.20 17.72
CA ALA A 119 -16.21 37.36 18.44
C ALA A 119 -15.66 38.08 19.69
N THR A 120 -14.94 37.33 20.52
CA THR A 120 -14.10 37.89 21.58
C THR A 120 -12.65 37.46 21.31
N VAL A 121 -11.70 38.39 21.32
CA VAL A 121 -10.34 38.10 20.94
C VAL A 121 -9.32 38.48 22.03
N GLY A 122 -8.19 37.78 22.07
CA GLY A 122 -7.10 38.03 22.97
C GLY A 122 -5.97 37.01 22.81
N VAL A 123 -4.90 37.21 23.59
CA VAL A 123 -3.81 36.22 23.69
C VAL A 123 -4.28 35.07 24.59
N ASP A 124 -4.15 33.83 24.16
CA ASP A 124 -4.53 32.65 24.96
C ASP A 124 -3.66 32.59 26.23
N THR A 125 -4.29 32.44 27.40
CA THR A 125 -3.63 32.35 28.71
C THR A 125 -3.22 30.90 28.98
N ASN A 126 -1.92 30.61 28.87
CA ASN A 126 -1.36 29.28 29.08
C ASN A 126 0.07 29.34 29.64
N GLU A 127 0.72 28.20 29.80
CA GLU A 127 2.05 28.07 30.37
C GLU A 127 3.16 28.79 29.57
N GLN A 128 2.97 28.99 28.27
CA GLN A 128 3.94 29.68 27.40
C GLN A 128 3.71 31.20 27.38
N THR A 129 2.47 31.64 27.45
CA THR A 129 2.08 33.05 27.37
C THR A 129 2.05 33.76 28.73
N SER A 130 1.95 33.01 29.83
CA SER A 130 1.80 33.53 31.19
C SER A 130 2.89 34.56 31.54
N GLY A 131 2.47 35.63 32.25
CA GLY A 131 3.36 36.73 32.61
C GLY A 131 3.38 37.88 31.59
N GLY A 132 2.34 38.04 30.81
CA GLY A 132 2.17 39.13 29.86
C GLY A 132 2.91 38.94 28.54
N ARG A 133 3.23 37.70 28.18
CA ARG A 133 3.95 37.36 26.93
C ARG A 133 3.00 37.37 25.74
N GLY A 134 3.61 37.37 24.56
CA GLY A 134 2.91 37.49 23.27
C GLY A 134 2.45 38.93 23.01
N SER A 135 2.48 39.30 21.76
CA SER A 135 2.04 40.62 21.28
C SER A 135 1.37 40.50 19.94
N VAL A 136 0.05 40.57 19.93
CA VAL A 136 -0.74 40.36 18.73
C VAL A 136 -1.66 41.53 18.42
N VAL A 137 -1.94 41.70 17.11
CA VAL A 137 -2.98 42.59 16.64
C VAL A 137 -3.98 41.76 15.84
N PHE A 138 -5.25 41.86 16.20
CA PHE A 138 -6.33 41.25 15.44
C PHE A 138 -6.88 42.20 14.40
N ALA A 139 -7.13 41.74 13.21
CA ALA A 139 -7.83 42.48 12.17
C ALA A 139 -8.90 41.60 11.48
N VAL A 140 -9.96 42.24 11.01
CA VAL A 140 -10.99 41.63 10.16
C VAL A 140 -11.11 42.46 8.87
N SER A 141 -10.96 41.78 7.73
CA SER A 141 -11.08 42.41 6.42
C SER A 141 -12.30 41.87 5.66
N VAL A 142 -13.16 42.75 5.16
CA VAL A 142 -14.35 42.46 4.37
C VAL A 142 -14.18 43.04 2.97
N ALA A 143 -14.37 42.27 1.93
CA ALA A 143 -14.18 42.70 0.53
C ALA A 143 -12.83 43.42 0.28
N GLY A 144 -11.76 42.93 0.92
CA GLY A 144 -10.41 43.47 0.81
C GLY A 144 -10.15 44.78 1.55
N ARG A 145 -11.12 45.25 2.36
CA ARG A 145 -10.97 46.42 3.22
C ARG A 145 -10.96 46.03 4.66
N GLU A 146 -10.06 46.58 5.44
CA GLU A 146 -10.03 46.40 6.88
C GLU A 146 -11.27 47.06 7.52
N ALA A 147 -12.05 46.25 8.20
CA ALA A 147 -13.28 46.65 8.88
C ALA A 147 -13.13 46.71 10.42
N PHE A 148 -12.11 46.04 10.93
CA PHE A 148 -11.75 46.08 12.36
C PHE A 148 -10.23 45.86 12.50
N ARG A 149 -9.65 46.57 13.47
CA ARG A 149 -8.27 46.35 13.99
C ARG A 149 -8.27 46.61 15.50
N SER A 150 -7.64 45.70 16.23
CA SER A 150 -7.40 45.91 17.68
C SER A 150 -6.15 46.73 17.91
N GLU A 151 -6.02 47.28 19.12
CA GLU A 151 -4.70 47.68 19.68
C GLU A 151 -3.84 46.41 19.86
N VAL A 152 -2.56 46.59 20.25
CA VAL A 152 -1.69 45.49 20.60
C VAL A 152 -2.20 44.80 21.86
N LEU A 153 -2.53 43.53 21.79
CA LEU A 153 -2.99 42.72 22.92
C LEU A 153 -1.84 41.85 23.42
N ARG A 154 -1.80 41.70 24.74
CA ARG A 154 -0.85 40.80 25.44
C ARG A 154 -1.60 39.87 26.38
N GLU A 155 -0.95 38.78 26.79
CA GLU A 155 -1.51 37.86 27.77
C GLU A 155 -1.89 38.59 29.05
N GLY A 156 -3.03 38.28 29.67
CA GLY A 156 -3.55 38.91 30.87
C GLY A 156 -4.34 40.19 30.63
N MET A 157 -4.29 40.80 29.43
CA MET A 157 -5.17 41.94 29.09
C MET A 157 -6.63 41.52 29.00
N PRO A 158 -7.57 42.43 29.27
CA PRO A 158 -8.98 42.13 29.05
C PRO A 158 -9.28 41.70 27.60
N PRO A 159 -10.08 40.63 27.41
CA PRO A 159 -10.51 40.26 26.07
C PRO A 159 -11.27 41.36 25.36
N VAL A 160 -11.03 41.51 24.05
CA VAL A 160 -11.62 42.58 23.24
C VAL A 160 -12.82 42.03 22.48
N PRO A 161 -14.03 42.63 22.61
CA PRO A 161 -15.17 42.26 21.76
C PRO A 161 -15.02 42.79 20.35
N VAL A 162 -15.27 41.92 19.38
CA VAL A 162 -15.27 42.27 17.94
C VAL A 162 -16.68 42.17 17.41
N LYS A 163 -17.09 43.20 16.66
CA LYS A 163 -18.36 43.16 15.90
C LYS A 163 -18.13 43.90 14.58
N VAL A 164 -18.28 43.16 13.47
CA VAL A 164 -18.07 43.66 12.11
C VAL A 164 -19.30 43.42 11.29
N ASP A 165 -19.76 44.45 10.59
CA ASP A 165 -20.79 44.34 9.56
C ASP A 165 -20.16 43.67 8.30
N LEU A 166 -20.75 42.60 7.82
CA LEU A 166 -20.30 41.90 6.63
C LEU A 166 -20.92 42.43 5.33
N GLY A 167 -22.00 43.27 5.44
CA GLY A 167 -22.62 43.92 4.30
C GLY A 167 -23.04 42.99 3.16
N GLY A 168 -23.47 41.77 3.46
CA GLY A 168 -23.83 40.77 2.47
C GLY A 168 -22.66 40.01 1.86
N ALA A 169 -21.44 40.23 2.34
CA ALA A 169 -20.26 39.50 1.83
C ALA A 169 -20.38 37.99 2.10
N ARG A 170 -19.92 37.19 1.13
CA ARG A 170 -19.82 35.75 1.27
C ARG A 170 -18.44 35.27 1.71
N GLU A 171 -17.52 36.20 1.87
CA GLU A 171 -16.15 35.94 2.27
C GLU A 171 -15.60 37.12 3.08
N PHE A 172 -14.87 36.83 4.15
CA PHE A 172 -14.10 37.80 4.92
C PHE A 172 -12.83 37.14 5.49
N ALA A 173 -11.81 37.94 5.77
CA ALA A 173 -10.55 37.48 6.32
C ALA A 173 -10.42 37.86 7.79
N LEU A 174 -9.87 36.93 8.59
CA LEU A 174 -9.47 37.07 9.97
C LEU A 174 -7.93 37.03 10.02
N GLU A 175 -7.31 38.02 10.64
CA GLU A 175 -5.86 38.15 10.66
C GLU A 175 -5.37 38.33 12.10
N VAL A 176 -4.23 37.72 12.42
CA VAL A 176 -3.49 37.94 13.65
C VAL A 176 -2.06 38.25 13.26
N GLY A 177 -1.62 39.48 13.54
CA GLY A 177 -0.27 39.94 13.26
C GLY A 177 0.64 39.83 14.50
N ASP A 178 1.94 39.66 14.29
CA ASP A 178 3.02 39.54 15.29
C ASP A 178 3.60 40.88 15.76
N CYS A 179 2.95 41.99 15.47
CA CYS A 179 3.38 43.35 15.79
C CYS A 179 4.78 43.76 15.31
N GLY A 180 5.47 42.86 14.56
CA GLY A 180 6.83 43.11 14.03
C GLY A 180 7.96 42.90 15.09
N ASP A 181 7.63 42.33 16.25
CA ASP A 181 8.61 42.02 17.32
C ASP A 181 8.93 40.49 17.39
N GLY A 182 8.39 39.72 16.45
CA GLY A 182 8.61 38.28 16.29
C GLY A 182 7.44 37.47 16.87
N ILE A 183 7.43 36.20 16.53
CA ILE A 183 6.31 35.27 16.77
C ILE A 183 6.26 34.64 18.16
N ALA A 184 7.18 35.00 19.05
CA ALA A 184 7.33 34.30 20.31
C ALA A 184 6.12 34.49 21.26
N CYS A 185 5.43 33.38 21.53
CA CYS A 185 4.24 33.34 22.39
C CYS A 185 2.97 34.03 21.81
N ASP A 186 2.93 34.30 20.52
CA ASP A 186 1.83 35.02 19.87
C ASP A 186 0.62 34.11 19.60
N GLN A 187 0.19 33.45 20.65
CA GLN A 187 -0.92 32.51 20.68
C GLN A 187 -2.24 33.25 20.92
N ALA A 188 -3.17 33.13 20.02
CA ALA A 188 -4.32 33.98 19.90
C ALA A 188 -5.62 33.18 19.70
N ASP A 189 -6.69 33.64 20.35
CA ASP A 189 -8.01 33.05 20.24
C ASP A 189 -9.04 33.99 19.61
N TRP A 190 -9.84 33.42 18.71
CA TRP A 190 -11.12 33.94 18.27
C TRP A 190 -12.22 33.21 19.04
N ALA A 191 -12.52 33.62 20.28
CA ALA A 191 -13.45 32.95 21.17
C ALA A 191 -14.90 33.35 20.90
N GLU A 192 -15.86 32.43 21.10
CA GLU A 192 -17.30 32.56 20.85
C GLU A 192 -17.63 33.24 19.52
N ALA A 193 -16.83 32.91 18.49
CA ALA A 193 -16.96 33.52 17.18
C ALA A 193 -18.20 33.01 16.43
N ILE A 194 -19.12 33.95 16.16
CA ILE A 194 -20.42 33.71 15.53
C ILE A 194 -20.56 34.58 14.28
N ILE A 195 -21.12 34.00 13.23
CA ILE A 195 -21.45 34.65 11.96
C ILE A 195 -22.97 34.67 11.86
N GLU A 196 -23.58 35.86 11.84
CA GLU A 196 -24.97 36.05 11.49
C GLU A 196 -25.12 36.14 9.98
N LEU A 197 -26.04 35.40 9.39
CA LEU A 197 -26.34 35.40 7.97
C LEU A 197 -27.60 36.27 7.66
N ASP A 198 -27.68 36.80 6.45
CA ASP A 198 -28.80 37.61 6.00
C ASP A 198 -30.15 36.85 6.01
N ASN A 199 -30.09 35.52 5.94
CA ASN A 199 -31.27 34.66 6.02
C ASN A 199 -31.80 34.42 7.45
N GLY A 200 -31.20 35.07 8.45
CA GLY A 200 -31.55 34.97 9.87
C GLY A 200 -30.92 33.80 10.62
N ASN A 201 -30.18 32.95 9.97
CA ASN A 201 -29.42 31.86 10.61
C ASN A 201 -28.10 32.39 11.18
N SER A 202 -27.56 31.68 12.17
CA SER A 202 -26.20 31.91 12.69
C SER A 202 -25.36 30.65 12.56
N ILE A 203 -24.08 30.83 12.31
CA ILE A 203 -23.06 29.76 12.21
C ILE A 203 -21.95 30.11 13.17
N ARG A 204 -21.48 29.16 13.97
CA ARG A 204 -20.24 29.35 14.71
C ARG A 204 -19.06 29.20 13.74
N LEU A 205 -18.06 30.06 13.93
CA LEU A 205 -16.84 30.00 13.09
C LEU A 205 -16.16 28.63 13.15
N CYS A 206 -16.14 28.02 14.33
CA CYS A 206 -15.59 26.66 14.54
C CYS A 206 -16.38 25.53 13.87
N ASP A 207 -17.63 25.76 13.48
CA ASP A 207 -18.44 24.76 12.76
C ASP A 207 -18.14 24.75 11.25
N LEU A 208 -17.54 25.83 10.73
CA LEU A 208 -17.08 25.85 9.33
C LEU A 208 -15.98 24.79 9.14
N THR A 209 -16.10 24.00 8.11
CA THR A 209 -15.08 23.01 7.75
C THR A 209 -13.76 23.74 7.46
N LEU A 210 -12.66 23.29 8.09
CA LEU A 210 -11.34 23.73 7.68
C LEU A 210 -11.11 23.22 6.26
N ALA A 211 -11.19 24.14 5.31
CA ALA A 211 -10.87 23.82 3.94
C ALA A 211 -9.35 23.61 3.88
N ALA A 212 -8.91 22.39 3.57
CA ALA A 212 -7.58 22.21 3.05
C ALA A 212 -7.50 23.07 1.78
N SER A 213 -6.42 23.80 1.65
CA SER A 213 -6.08 24.41 0.34
C SER A 213 -6.09 23.25 -0.64
N PRO A 214 -6.98 23.24 -1.66
CA PRO A 214 -6.96 22.13 -2.58
C PRO A 214 -5.56 22.12 -3.18
N ALA A 215 -4.85 21.00 -3.09
CA ALA A 215 -3.69 20.79 -3.92
C ALA A 215 -4.15 21.09 -5.35
N VAL A 216 -3.75 22.24 -5.89
CA VAL A 216 -4.11 22.60 -7.24
C VAL A 216 -3.38 21.61 -8.11
N ALA A 217 -4.08 20.58 -8.56
CA ALA A 217 -3.54 19.69 -9.55
C ALA A 217 -3.26 20.56 -10.76
N ASP A 218 -2.00 20.84 -11.03
CA ASP A 218 -1.62 21.48 -12.27
C ASP A 218 -2.08 20.58 -13.44
N ALA A 219 -2.30 21.15 -14.59
CA ALA A 219 -2.75 20.39 -15.78
C ALA A 219 -1.60 19.65 -16.48
N ALA A 220 -0.40 19.64 -15.91
CA ALA A 220 0.71 18.85 -16.44
C ALA A 220 0.41 17.36 -16.27
N PRO A 221 0.85 16.48 -17.19
CA PRO A 221 0.66 15.05 -17.05
C PRO A 221 1.34 14.53 -15.77
N PRO A 222 0.88 13.40 -15.18
CA PRO A 222 1.42 12.90 -13.92
C PRO A 222 2.75 12.14 -14.08
N PHE A 223 3.48 12.39 -15.16
CA PHE A 223 4.73 11.71 -15.51
C PHE A 223 5.70 12.69 -16.19
N SER A 224 6.96 12.29 -16.23
CA SER A 224 7.98 13.01 -17.01
C SER A 224 9.03 12.06 -17.61
N PHE A 225 9.78 12.56 -18.58
CA PHE A 225 10.91 11.87 -19.22
C PHE A 225 11.84 12.88 -19.89
N VAL A 226 13.02 12.42 -20.28
CA VAL A 226 13.95 13.19 -21.13
C VAL A 226 14.02 12.53 -22.49
N TYR A 227 13.93 13.32 -23.58
CA TYR A 227 13.97 12.82 -24.93
C TYR A 227 14.90 13.69 -25.79
N GLY A 228 15.93 13.08 -26.37
CA GLY A 228 16.96 13.80 -27.10
C GLY A 228 17.63 14.92 -26.29
N GLY A 229 17.84 14.66 -24.97
CA GLY A 229 18.42 15.61 -24.02
C GLY A 229 17.46 16.72 -23.54
N ARG A 230 16.20 16.76 -24.00
CA ARG A 230 15.20 17.79 -23.63
C ARG A 230 14.14 17.21 -22.67
N PRO A 231 13.74 17.96 -21.62
CA PRO A 231 12.70 17.51 -20.69
C PRO A 231 11.33 17.47 -21.37
N SER A 232 10.52 16.47 -21.03
CA SER A 232 9.16 16.29 -21.55
C SER A 232 8.26 17.50 -21.28
N ALA A 233 8.46 18.20 -20.16
CA ALA A 233 7.71 19.41 -19.82
C ALA A 233 7.77 20.49 -20.90
N ASP A 234 8.85 20.56 -21.69
CA ASP A 234 8.99 21.49 -22.83
C ASP A 234 8.45 20.90 -24.12
N LEU A 235 8.71 19.61 -24.35
CA LEU A 235 8.34 18.90 -25.57
C LEU A 235 6.81 18.74 -25.69
N LEU A 236 6.15 18.30 -24.62
CA LEU A 236 4.72 17.99 -24.65
C LEU A 236 3.82 19.20 -24.88
N LYS A 237 4.35 20.41 -24.75
CA LYS A 237 3.63 21.66 -25.10
C LYS A 237 3.35 21.79 -26.61
N THR A 238 4.19 21.15 -27.43
CA THR A 238 4.16 21.25 -28.89
C THR A 238 3.72 19.95 -29.56
N TRP A 239 3.72 18.85 -28.84
CA TRP A 239 3.31 17.55 -29.38
C TRP A 239 1.78 17.49 -29.52
N LYS A 240 1.33 16.75 -30.57
CA LYS A 240 -0.10 16.48 -30.73
C LYS A 240 -0.58 15.64 -29.52
N LEU A 241 -1.61 16.13 -28.84
CA LEU A 241 -2.25 15.46 -27.73
C LEU A 241 -3.65 15.01 -28.10
N GLU A 242 -3.91 13.73 -27.94
CA GLU A 242 -5.25 13.14 -28.02
C GLU A 242 -5.66 12.61 -26.64
N ARG A 243 -6.93 12.80 -26.28
CA ARG A 243 -7.54 12.28 -25.06
C ARG A 243 -8.71 11.39 -25.40
N THR A 244 -8.72 10.17 -24.87
CA THR A 244 -9.85 9.27 -25.03
C THR A 244 -10.26 8.68 -23.68
N SER A 245 -11.53 8.30 -23.58
CA SER A 245 -12.04 7.58 -22.41
C SER A 245 -13.01 6.50 -22.86
N ARG A 246 -13.01 5.39 -22.12
CA ARG A 246 -13.88 4.24 -22.38
C ARG A 246 -14.35 3.63 -21.06
N GLN A 247 -15.66 3.42 -20.92
CA GLN A 247 -16.20 2.63 -19.81
C GLN A 247 -15.76 1.18 -19.98
N LEU A 248 -15.11 0.59 -18.98
CA LEU A 248 -14.72 -0.81 -18.98
C LEU A 248 -15.81 -1.69 -18.39
N ASP A 249 -16.39 -1.26 -17.28
CA ASP A 249 -17.50 -1.87 -16.58
C ASP A 249 -18.23 -0.84 -15.68
N ASP A 250 -19.10 -1.26 -14.78
CA ASP A 250 -19.87 -0.39 -13.89
C ASP A 250 -19.00 0.35 -12.84
N ARG A 251 -17.74 -0.06 -12.66
CA ARG A 251 -16.83 0.44 -11.65
C ARG A 251 -15.56 1.07 -12.19
N ARG A 252 -15.23 0.86 -13.47
CA ARG A 252 -13.93 1.30 -14.02
C ARG A 252 -14.09 2.03 -15.34
N VAL A 253 -13.32 3.14 -15.45
CA VAL A 253 -13.21 3.92 -16.68
C VAL A 253 -11.73 3.98 -17.11
N GLU A 254 -11.46 3.57 -18.33
CA GLU A 254 -10.16 3.77 -18.97
C GLU A 254 -10.03 5.21 -19.46
N ARG A 255 -8.87 5.85 -19.21
CA ARG A 255 -8.54 7.19 -19.63
C ARG A 255 -7.17 7.20 -20.27
N ILE A 256 -7.09 7.64 -21.51
CA ILE A 256 -5.84 7.59 -22.28
C ILE A 256 -5.44 8.99 -22.71
N LEU A 257 -4.17 9.34 -22.44
CA LEU A 257 -3.47 10.46 -23.07
C LEU A 257 -2.50 9.90 -24.10
N THR A 258 -2.58 10.38 -25.33
CA THR A 258 -1.62 10.00 -26.39
C THR A 258 -0.93 11.26 -26.92
N TYR A 259 0.37 11.33 -26.70
CA TYR A 259 1.24 12.37 -27.24
C TYR A 259 2.02 11.82 -28.43
N THR A 260 2.07 12.56 -29.55
CA THR A 260 2.82 12.19 -30.74
C THR A 260 3.84 13.26 -31.08
N CYS A 261 5.11 12.88 -31.10
CA CYS A 261 6.19 13.74 -31.53
C CYS A 261 6.10 13.97 -33.04
N PRO A 262 5.98 15.23 -33.53
CA PRO A 262 5.84 15.50 -34.95
C PRO A 262 7.12 15.19 -35.77
N ASP A 263 8.30 15.27 -35.13
CA ASP A 263 9.58 15.15 -35.81
C ASP A 263 10.05 13.71 -35.99
N THR A 264 9.80 12.86 -34.99
CA THR A 264 10.37 11.49 -34.93
C THR A 264 9.32 10.41 -35.00
N GLY A 265 8.04 10.74 -34.80
CA GLY A 265 6.96 9.77 -34.72
C GLY A 265 6.93 8.99 -33.39
N LEU A 266 7.70 9.38 -32.36
CA LEU A 266 7.57 8.80 -31.04
C LEU A 266 6.16 9.04 -30.48
N VAL A 267 5.49 7.96 -30.08
CA VAL A 267 4.18 7.99 -29.43
C VAL A 267 4.34 7.67 -27.96
N VAL A 268 3.85 8.55 -27.09
CA VAL A 268 3.80 8.34 -25.64
C VAL A 268 2.34 8.22 -25.20
N ARG A 269 1.94 7.05 -24.74
CA ARG A 269 0.58 6.74 -24.31
C ARG A 269 0.55 6.51 -22.82
N CYS A 270 -0.19 7.34 -22.08
CA CYS A 270 -0.51 7.12 -20.67
C CYS A 270 -1.90 6.50 -20.58
N ALA A 271 -1.96 5.22 -20.25
CA ALA A 271 -3.20 4.46 -20.11
C ALA A 271 -3.57 4.35 -18.63
N GLY A 272 -4.60 5.08 -18.20
CA GLY A 272 -5.07 5.14 -16.83
C GLY A 272 -6.39 4.40 -16.65
N ILE A 273 -6.62 3.85 -15.45
CA ILE A 273 -7.89 3.27 -15.00
C ILE A 273 -8.36 4.03 -13.76
N GLU A 274 -9.47 4.72 -13.90
CA GLU A 274 -10.19 5.35 -12.79
C GLU A 274 -11.17 4.36 -12.19
N TYR A 275 -11.17 4.26 -10.84
CA TYR A 275 -12.13 3.46 -10.08
C TYR A 275 -13.28 4.35 -9.60
N LEU A 276 -14.52 3.95 -9.89
CA LEU A 276 -15.72 4.73 -9.55
C LEU A 276 -16.24 4.43 -8.14
N ASP A 277 -15.79 3.35 -7.54
CA ASP A 277 -16.15 2.91 -6.18
C ASP A 277 -15.04 3.17 -5.14
N PHE A 278 -13.84 3.55 -5.58
CA PHE A 278 -12.71 3.94 -4.73
C PHE A 278 -12.05 5.23 -5.22
N PRO A 279 -11.49 6.06 -4.32
CA PRO A 279 -10.78 7.29 -4.68
C PRO A 279 -9.39 6.98 -5.28
N THR A 280 -9.37 6.06 -6.23
CA THR A 280 -8.14 5.44 -6.77
C THR A 280 -8.07 5.61 -8.28
N ILE A 281 -6.87 5.87 -8.77
CA ILE A 281 -6.49 5.80 -10.17
C ILE A 281 -5.17 5.08 -10.30
N GLU A 282 -5.01 4.28 -11.36
CA GLU A 282 -3.74 3.69 -11.74
C GLU A 282 -3.42 4.00 -13.19
N TRP A 283 -2.15 3.96 -13.58
CA TRP A 283 -1.75 4.13 -14.98
C TRP A 283 -0.39 3.49 -15.28
N THR A 284 -0.19 3.23 -16.58
CA THR A 284 1.09 2.79 -17.17
C THR A 284 1.39 3.64 -18.39
N LEU A 285 2.67 3.98 -18.58
CA LEU A 285 3.13 4.62 -19.80
C LEU A 285 3.60 3.59 -20.82
N TYR A 286 3.37 3.89 -22.07
CA TYR A 286 3.89 3.14 -23.20
C TYR A 286 4.60 4.11 -24.14
N PHE A 287 5.78 3.74 -24.60
CA PHE A 287 6.60 4.50 -25.54
C PHE A 287 6.80 3.65 -26.79
N LYS A 288 6.28 4.12 -27.92
CA LYS A 288 6.34 3.42 -29.19
C LYS A 288 7.06 4.24 -30.23
N ASN A 289 8.08 3.67 -30.88
CA ASN A 289 8.66 4.25 -32.07
C ASN A 289 7.77 4.00 -33.28
N GLY A 290 6.97 4.99 -33.68
CA GLY A 290 6.16 4.97 -34.91
C GLY A 290 6.90 5.49 -36.15
N GLY A 291 8.16 5.90 -36.00
CA GLY A 291 9.01 6.38 -37.10
C GLY A 291 9.74 5.25 -37.84
N ALA A 292 10.44 5.61 -38.90
CA ALA A 292 11.22 4.69 -39.74
C ALA A 292 12.72 4.58 -39.33
N ALA A 293 13.16 5.41 -38.40
CA ALA A 293 14.52 5.41 -37.86
C ALA A 293 14.53 5.22 -36.36
N ASP A 294 15.66 4.84 -35.78
CA ASP A 294 15.86 4.79 -34.34
C ASP A 294 15.52 6.14 -33.69
N THR A 295 14.90 6.11 -32.52
CA THR A 295 14.62 7.36 -31.78
C THR A 295 15.89 8.00 -31.24
N PRO A 296 15.95 9.31 -31.01
CA PRO A 296 16.82 9.88 -30.00
C PRO A 296 16.72 9.15 -28.66
N ILE A 297 17.73 9.33 -27.80
CA ILE A 297 17.75 8.72 -26.49
C ILE A 297 16.53 9.16 -25.68
N LEU A 298 15.77 8.20 -25.20
CA LEU A 298 14.71 8.31 -24.19
C LEU A 298 15.29 7.87 -22.86
N GLY A 299 15.19 8.71 -21.86
CA GLY A 299 15.78 8.40 -20.54
C GLY A 299 15.08 9.12 -19.41
N ASN A 300 15.51 8.78 -18.19
CA ASN A 300 14.97 9.32 -16.95
C ASN A 300 13.42 9.30 -16.94
N ILE A 301 12.85 8.15 -17.30
CA ILE A 301 11.39 7.98 -17.35
C ILE A 301 10.87 7.90 -15.92
N GLN A 302 10.10 8.90 -15.51
CA GLN A 302 9.37 8.95 -14.26
C GLN A 302 7.90 8.62 -14.55
N ALA A 303 7.48 7.41 -14.27
CA ALA A 303 6.09 6.99 -14.44
C ALA A 303 5.15 7.80 -13.54
N LEU A 304 5.65 8.25 -12.40
CA LEU A 304 5.04 9.22 -11.51
C LEU A 304 5.94 10.45 -11.40
N ASP A 305 5.38 11.63 -11.64
CA ASP A 305 6.01 12.93 -11.39
C ASP A 305 4.92 13.93 -11.03
N VAL A 306 4.74 14.17 -9.74
CA VAL A 306 3.70 15.05 -9.23
C VAL A 306 4.23 15.94 -8.13
N SER A 307 3.64 17.13 -7.99
CA SER A 307 3.90 18.05 -6.89
C SER A 307 2.68 18.12 -5.98
N LEU A 308 2.93 18.17 -4.68
CA LEU A 308 1.95 18.27 -3.62
C LEU A 308 2.31 19.45 -2.72
N GLU A 309 1.32 20.06 -2.08
CA GLU A 309 1.52 21.13 -1.12
C GLU A 309 0.92 20.74 0.23
N ARG A 310 1.64 21.03 1.33
CA ARG A 310 1.18 20.70 2.68
C ARG A 310 0.23 21.71 3.32
N GLY A 311 0.06 22.89 2.71
CA GLY A 311 -0.55 24.01 3.36
C GLY A 311 0.46 24.81 4.18
N HIS A 312 -0.02 25.60 5.16
CA HIS A 312 0.81 26.57 5.86
C HIS A 312 1.41 26.09 7.18
N TYR A 313 1.09 24.90 7.65
CA TYR A 313 1.60 24.36 8.91
C TYR A 313 1.93 22.89 8.84
N GLY A 314 2.74 22.42 9.78
CA GLY A 314 3.15 21.03 9.89
C GLY A 314 4.08 20.59 8.75
N GLU A 315 4.47 19.33 8.75
CA GLU A 315 5.28 18.72 7.71
C GLU A 315 4.65 17.43 7.19
N PHE A 316 4.99 17.06 5.97
CA PHE A 316 4.58 15.76 5.40
C PHE A 316 5.16 14.62 6.24
N ALA A 317 4.34 13.62 6.52
CA ALA A 317 4.77 12.38 7.13
C ALA A 317 4.63 11.24 6.12
N LEU A 318 5.75 10.64 5.76
CA LEU A 318 5.81 9.51 4.86
C LEU A 318 5.84 8.22 5.66
N HIS A 319 4.77 7.43 5.57
CA HIS A 319 4.72 6.06 6.05
C HIS A 319 5.18 5.13 4.94
N HIS A 320 6.25 4.40 5.20
CA HIS A 320 6.84 3.42 4.28
C HIS A 320 7.28 2.19 5.08
N PHE A 321 7.70 1.12 4.41
CA PHE A 321 7.91 -0.13 5.08
C PHE A 321 9.18 -0.82 4.56
N VAL A 322 9.86 -1.54 5.44
CA VAL A 322 10.91 -2.48 5.06
C VAL A 322 10.32 -3.52 4.11
N GLY A 323 11.10 -4.01 3.17
CA GLY A 323 10.73 -5.12 2.29
C GLY A 323 10.82 -6.47 3.00
N SER A 324 11.33 -7.47 2.32
CA SER A 324 11.56 -8.82 2.88
C SER A 324 13.01 -9.27 2.69
N PRO A 325 13.98 -8.65 3.40
CA PRO A 325 15.37 -9.08 3.35
C PRO A 325 15.64 -10.45 3.98
N CYS A 326 14.64 -11.11 4.55
CA CYS A 326 14.73 -12.32 5.38
C CYS A 326 15.24 -12.04 6.79
N ALA A 327 14.48 -11.25 7.54
CA ALA A 327 14.82 -10.83 8.89
C ALA A 327 13.56 -10.75 9.78
N PRO A 328 13.71 -10.75 11.13
CA PRO A 328 12.56 -10.62 12.02
C PRO A 328 11.78 -9.32 11.83
N ASN A 329 12.39 -8.30 11.27
CA ASN A 329 11.77 -7.01 10.97
C ASN A 329 11.35 -6.84 9.50
N ASP A 330 11.20 -7.93 8.75
CA ASP A 330 10.55 -7.86 7.44
C ASP A 330 9.20 -7.14 7.58
N TYR A 331 8.88 -6.25 6.64
CA TYR A 331 7.66 -5.44 6.63
C TYR A 331 7.52 -4.44 7.79
N ALA A 332 8.59 -4.13 8.52
CA ALA A 332 8.54 -3.16 9.62
C ALA A 332 8.02 -1.78 9.14
N PRO A 333 7.02 -1.20 9.80
CA PRO A 333 6.54 0.13 9.48
C PRO A 333 7.57 1.19 9.86
N LEU A 334 7.81 2.13 8.95
CA LEU A 334 8.71 3.25 9.11
C LEU A 334 7.93 4.56 8.91
N LYS A 335 8.30 5.61 9.64
CA LYS A 335 7.76 6.96 9.46
C LYS A 335 8.89 7.96 9.29
N SER A 336 8.86 8.72 8.20
CA SER A 336 9.81 9.80 7.91
C SER A 336 9.09 11.13 7.82
N LEU A 337 9.50 12.10 8.62
CA LEU A 337 9.07 13.48 8.44
C LEU A 337 9.91 14.11 7.33
N LEU A 338 9.26 14.69 6.34
CA LEU A 338 9.91 15.33 5.19
C LEU A 338 9.99 16.84 5.47
N ALA A 339 11.01 17.25 6.24
CA ALA A 339 11.28 18.66 6.54
C ALA A 339 11.71 19.42 5.26
N PRO A 340 11.65 20.78 5.24
CA PRO A 340 12.14 21.59 4.14
C PRO A 340 13.56 21.19 3.69
N LYS A 341 13.79 21.15 2.37
CA LYS A 341 15.05 20.76 1.72
C LYS A 341 15.45 19.29 1.92
N THR A 342 14.55 18.44 2.44
CA THR A 342 14.80 16.99 2.50
C THR A 342 14.76 16.39 1.10
N GLU A 343 15.79 15.61 0.77
CA GLU A 343 15.82 14.69 -0.37
C GLU A 343 15.86 13.27 0.16
N LYS A 344 14.85 12.46 -0.19
CA LYS A 344 14.79 11.06 0.22
C LYS A 344 14.59 10.17 -1.00
N THR A 345 15.43 9.17 -1.14
CA THR A 345 15.31 8.14 -2.17
C THR A 345 15.03 6.79 -1.50
N ILE A 346 14.07 6.05 -2.05
CA ILE A 346 13.74 4.67 -1.66
C ILE A 346 13.69 3.86 -2.95
N ALA A 347 14.31 2.69 -2.97
CA ALA A 347 14.48 1.90 -4.18
C ALA A 347 14.44 0.39 -3.91
N ALA A 348 14.18 -0.38 -4.94
CA ALA A 348 14.39 -1.82 -4.95
C ALA A 348 15.88 -2.17 -4.81
N ALA A 349 16.18 -3.42 -4.50
CA ALA A 349 17.55 -3.93 -4.44
C ALA A 349 17.70 -5.24 -5.23
N GLY A 350 18.78 -5.31 -6.01
CA GLY A 350 19.16 -6.52 -6.75
C GLY A 350 18.20 -6.87 -7.90
N GLY A 351 17.28 -6.00 -8.27
CA GLY A 351 16.26 -6.25 -9.29
C GLY A 351 15.01 -6.95 -8.77
N ARG A 352 14.93 -7.24 -7.46
CA ARG A 352 13.73 -7.78 -6.81
C ARG A 352 12.99 -6.66 -6.07
N PRO A 353 11.70 -6.38 -6.39
CA PRO A 353 11.03 -5.12 -6.10
C PRO A 353 10.79 -4.84 -4.62
N THR A 354 10.68 -5.86 -3.78
CA THR A 354 10.46 -5.71 -2.34
C THR A 354 11.54 -6.40 -1.50
N ASN A 355 12.78 -6.42 -2.02
CA ASN A 355 13.92 -7.01 -1.33
C ASN A 355 14.34 -6.15 -0.10
N SER A 356 14.64 -4.86 -0.30
CA SER A 356 15.04 -3.93 0.77
C SER A 356 13.88 -3.13 1.34
N ASP A 357 13.03 -2.60 0.48
CA ASP A 357 11.93 -1.71 0.81
C ASP A 357 10.65 -2.13 0.06
N MET A 358 9.50 -1.90 0.68
CA MET A 358 8.21 -2.04 -0.01
C MET A 358 8.02 -0.91 -1.01
N SER A 359 7.41 -1.21 -2.16
CA SER A 359 7.06 -0.22 -3.19
C SER A 359 5.73 0.51 -2.92
N TYR A 360 5.32 0.57 -1.67
CA TYR A 360 4.03 1.07 -1.19
C TYR A 360 4.27 2.20 -0.19
N PHE A 361 3.66 3.35 -0.42
CA PHE A 361 3.88 4.56 0.34
C PHE A 361 2.55 5.20 0.74
N ASN A 362 2.43 5.68 1.98
CA ASN A 362 1.31 6.48 2.40
C ASN A 362 1.82 7.84 2.90
N LEU A 363 1.54 8.89 2.15
CA LEU A 363 1.92 10.26 2.47
C LEU A 363 0.77 10.95 3.20
N GLU A 364 1.02 11.30 4.45
CA GLU A 364 0.13 12.10 5.29
C GLU A 364 0.46 13.58 5.13
N VAL A 365 -0.55 14.38 4.84
CA VAL A 365 -0.46 15.85 4.79
C VAL A 365 -1.01 16.40 6.12
N PRO A 366 -0.41 17.42 6.72
CA PRO A 366 -0.81 17.95 8.04
C PRO A 366 -2.30 18.32 8.18
N THR A 367 -2.95 18.58 7.07
CA THR A 367 -4.38 18.92 7.02
C THR A 367 -5.33 17.73 7.31
N GLY A 368 -4.80 16.55 7.62
CA GLY A 368 -5.59 15.33 7.76
C GLY A 368 -6.05 14.74 6.42
N GLN A 369 -5.30 15.04 5.37
CA GLN A 369 -5.45 14.46 4.04
C GLN A 369 -4.20 13.67 3.69
N GLY A 370 -4.28 12.89 2.64
CA GLY A 370 -3.09 12.21 2.14
C GLY A 370 -3.31 11.47 0.83
N VAL A 371 -2.24 10.83 0.41
CA VAL A 371 -2.24 10.00 -0.78
C VAL A 371 -1.43 8.72 -0.54
N ILE A 372 -2.00 7.59 -0.87
CA ILE A 372 -1.25 6.36 -1.04
C ILE A 372 -0.70 6.36 -2.46
N ALA A 373 0.59 6.12 -2.61
CA ALA A 373 1.29 5.99 -3.89
C ALA A 373 2.00 4.64 -3.94
N VAL A 374 1.80 3.89 -5.02
CA VAL A 374 2.37 2.55 -5.17
C VAL A 374 3.02 2.39 -6.53
N VAL A 375 4.19 1.76 -6.54
CA VAL A 375 4.93 1.40 -7.74
C VAL A 375 4.79 -0.09 -7.99
N GLY A 376 4.07 -0.46 -9.05
CA GLY A 376 3.93 -1.84 -9.51
C GLY A 376 4.96 -2.16 -10.60
N TRP A 377 6.08 -2.71 -10.19
CA TRP A 377 7.16 -3.09 -11.09
C TRP A 377 7.93 -4.28 -10.52
N PRO A 378 7.85 -5.47 -11.09
CA PRO A 378 8.60 -6.64 -10.61
C PRO A 378 10.09 -6.58 -11.03
N GLY A 379 10.72 -5.41 -10.90
CA GLY A 379 12.08 -5.11 -11.26
C GLY A 379 12.69 -4.03 -10.37
N GLN A 380 13.74 -3.36 -10.86
CA GLN A 380 14.50 -2.32 -10.16
C GLN A 380 13.81 -0.95 -10.32
N TRP A 381 12.95 -0.61 -9.38
CA TRP A 381 12.30 0.71 -9.30
C TRP A 381 13.03 1.64 -8.32
N THR A 382 12.78 2.95 -8.47
CA THR A 382 13.19 3.99 -7.52
C THR A 382 12.05 4.99 -7.30
N SER A 383 11.99 5.59 -6.12
CA SER A 383 11.14 6.74 -5.79
C SER A 383 11.97 7.84 -5.14
N GLN A 384 11.67 9.09 -5.49
CA GLN A 384 12.38 10.28 -5.00
C GLN A 384 11.37 11.28 -4.44
N TRP A 385 11.62 11.75 -3.24
CA TRP A 385 10.79 12.65 -2.44
C TRP A 385 11.59 13.91 -2.16
N SER A 386 11.30 14.99 -2.90
CA SER A 386 12.08 16.23 -2.88
C SER A 386 11.24 17.37 -2.30
N ARG A 387 11.62 17.85 -1.10
CA ARG A 387 11.00 19.02 -0.47
C ARG A 387 11.69 20.30 -0.95
N ASP A 388 10.89 21.32 -1.30
CA ASP A 388 11.40 22.67 -1.45
C ASP A 388 11.72 23.31 -0.07
N ASP A 389 12.06 24.58 -0.05
CA ASP A 389 12.23 25.37 1.16
C ASP A 389 10.91 26.01 1.68
N GLY A 390 9.82 25.83 0.93
CA GLY A 390 8.46 26.30 1.23
C GLY A 390 7.52 25.19 1.63
N VAL A 391 6.40 25.10 0.92
CA VAL A 391 5.28 24.18 1.20
C VAL A 391 5.19 22.98 0.25
N GLY A 392 6.02 22.93 -0.78
CA GLY A 392 5.94 21.97 -1.86
C GLY A 392 6.73 20.67 -1.59
N LEU A 393 6.20 19.55 -2.07
CA LEU A 393 6.86 18.26 -2.16
C LEU A 393 6.68 17.73 -3.58
N ARG A 394 7.78 17.40 -4.24
CA ARG A 394 7.76 16.68 -5.51
C ARG A 394 8.01 15.20 -5.28
N LEU A 395 7.13 14.35 -5.81
CA LEU A 395 7.26 12.90 -5.82
C LEU A 395 7.52 12.42 -7.23
N ARG A 396 8.61 11.71 -7.43
CA ARG A 396 8.96 11.03 -8.68
C ARG A 396 9.17 9.56 -8.45
N ALA A 397 8.71 8.71 -9.37
CA ALA A 397 8.99 7.28 -9.33
C ALA A 397 8.95 6.66 -10.72
N GLY A 398 9.78 5.63 -10.92
CA GLY A 398 9.89 4.92 -12.18
C GLY A 398 10.87 3.75 -12.08
N GLN A 399 11.21 3.15 -13.22
CA GLN A 399 12.36 2.25 -13.31
C GLN A 399 13.65 3.03 -13.01
N GLU A 400 14.53 2.47 -12.24
CA GLU A 400 15.73 3.17 -11.74
C GLU A 400 16.64 3.66 -12.87
N LEU A 401 16.86 2.83 -13.89
CA LEU A 401 17.72 3.14 -15.04
C LEU A 401 16.94 3.03 -16.34
N THR A 402 16.78 4.15 -17.02
CA THR A 402 16.28 4.21 -18.39
C THR A 402 17.14 5.17 -19.22
N HIS A 403 17.86 4.63 -20.23
CA HIS A 403 18.68 5.40 -21.16
C HIS A 403 18.81 4.59 -22.46
N PHE A 404 17.83 4.73 -23.34
CA PHE A 404 17.76 3.90 -24.53
C PHE A 404 17.17 4.62 -25.74
N ARG A 405 17.53 4.21 -26.92
CA ARG A 405 16.79 4.45 -28.15
C ARG A 405 15.79 3.33 -28.38
N LEU A 406 14.69 3.61 -29.04
CA LEU A 406 13.74 2.63 -29.54
C LEU A 406 13.99 2.38 -31.02
N LEU A 407 14.04 1.12 -31.42
CA LEU A 407 14.10 0.70 -32.81
C LEU A 407 12.77 0.95 -33.52
N PRO A 408 12.70 1.08 -34.85
CA PRO A 408 11.45 1.23 -35.59
C PRO A 408 10.40 0.17 -35.24
N GLY A 409 9.22 0.60 -34.86
CA GLY A 409 8.11 -0.26 -34.44
C GLY A 409 8.18 -0.78 -33.00
N GLU A 410 9.30 -0.61 -32.29
CA GLU A 410 9.46 -1.07 -30.92
C GLU A 410 8.58 -0.29 -29.96
N GLU A 411 7.92 -1.00 -29.03
CA GLU A 411 7.17 -0.43 -27.93
C GLU A 411 7.69 -0.98 -26.61
N VAL A 412 7.75 -0.16 -25.58
CA VAL A 412 8.12 -0.50 -24.20
C VAL A 412 7.17 0.17 -23.21
N ARG A 413 7.09 -0.39 -21.98
CA ARG A 413 6.26 0.17 -20.90
C ARG A 413 7.08 0.67 -19.73
N SER A 414 6.46 1.54 -18.93
CA SER A 414 6.93 1.94 -17.61
C SER A 414 6.38 1.03 -16.51
N PRO A 415 6.84 1.19 -15.24
CA PRO A 415 6.10 0.73 -14.08
C PRO A 415 4.64 1.18 -14.09
N LEU A 416 3.76 0.34 -13.51
CA LEU A 416 2.41 0.73 -13.11
C LEU A 416 2.49 1.64 -11.90
N ILE A 417 1.73 2.73 -11.90
CA ILE A 417 1.54 3.60 -10.73
C ILE A 417 0.10 3.51 -10.28
N ALA A 418 -0.13 3.43 -8.98
CA ALA A 418 -1.45 3.61 -8.40
C ALA A 418 -1.43 4.74 -7.37
N LEU A 419 -2.41 5.64 -7.43
CA LEU A 419 -2.66 6.68 -6.43
C LEU A 419 -4.04 6.51 -5.84
N GLN A 420 -4.14 6.57 -4.49
CA GLN A 420 -5.40 6.60 -3.77
C GLN A 420 -5.45 7.80 -2.84
N PHE A 421 -6.46 8.64 -2.99
CA PHE A 421 -6.66 9.84 -2.17
C PHE A 421 -7.47 9.53 -0.92
N TRP A 422 -7.12 10.16 0.20
CA TRP A 422 -7.81 9.91 1.46
C TRP A 422 -7.90 11.14 2.38
N ASN A 423 -8.85 11.12 3.33
CA ASN A 423 -9.05 12.12 4.37
C ASN A 423 -9.10 11.45 5.74
N GLY A 424 -8.71 12.18 6.80
CA GLY A 424 -8.82 11.74 8.19
C GLY A 424 -7.57 11.02 8.69
N ASP A 425 -7.69 9.77 9.09
CA ASP A 425 -6.64 8.97 9.72
C ASP A 425 -5.95 8.05 8.70
N TRP A 426 -4.61 7.98 8.76
CA TRP A 426 -3.80 7.17 7.86
C TRP A 426 -4.06 5.65 7.99
N VAL A 427 -4.44 5.14 9.19
CA VAL A 427 -4.81 3.72 9.37
C VAL A 427 -6.13 3.42 8.68
N ARG A 428 -7.09 4.36 8.77
CA ARG A 428 -8.33 4.27 8.00
C ARG A 428 -8.02 4.25 6.48
N ALA A 429 -7.10 5.09 6.03
CA ALA A 429 -6.67 5.10 4.62
C ALA A 429 -6.11 3.74 4.18
N GLN A 430 -5.33 3.08 5.05
CA GLN A 430 -4.84 1.72 4.80
C GLN A 430 -5.99 0.71 4.66
N ASN A 431 -7.08 0.88 5.38
CA ASN A 431 -8.25 0.01 5.25
C ASN A 431 -9.02 0.27 3.95
N VAL A 432 -9.10 1.52 3.49
CA VAL A 432 -9.61 1.81 2.13
C VAL A 432 -8.74 1.13 1.07
N TRP A 433 -7.41 1.17 1.21
CA TRP A 433 -6.48 0.48 0.33
C TRP A 433 -6.68 -1.04 0.37
N ARG A 434 -6.76 -1.65 1.54
CA ARG A 434 -7.01 -3.10 1.69
C ARG A 434 -8.30 -3.53 1.01
N ARG A 435 -9.38 -2.76 1.17
CA ARG A 435 -10.67 -3.03 0.51
C ARG A 435 -10.55 -2.89 -1.01
N TRP A 436 -9.82 -1.89 -1.51
CA TRP A 436 -9.53 -1.77 -2.93
C TRP A 436 -8.71 -2.95 -3.46
N MET A 437 -7.69 -3.38 -2.73
CA MET A 437 -6.91 -4.58 -3.08
C MET A 437 -7.80 -5.82 -3.21
N LEU A 438 -8.66 -6.07 -2.23
CA LEU A 438 -9.60 -7.20 -2.25
C LEU A 438 -10.64 -7.08 -3.37
N ALA A 439 -11.10 -5.86 -3.67
CA ALA A 439 -12.11 -5.62 -4.69
C ALA A 439 -11.55 -5.73 -6.12
N HIS A 440 -10.34 -5.22 -6.38
CA HIS A 440 -9.84 -4.96 -7.72
C HIS A 440 -8.49 -5.57 -8.06
N ASN A 441 -7.64 -5.90 -7.08
CA ASN A 441 -6.27 -6.34 -7.35
C ASN A 441 -6.02 -7.82 -7.03
N VAL A 442 -6.47 -8.34 -5.90
CA VAL A 442 -6.23 -9.74 -5.49
C VAL A 442 -6.85 -10.71 -6.50
N PRO A 443 -6.13 -11.77 -6.93
CA PRO A 443 -6.66 -12.79 -7.84
C PRO A 443 -7.96 -13.40 -7.32
N LYS A 444 -8.89 -13.61 -8.24
CA LYS A 444 -10.21 -14.20 -7.96
C LYS A 444 -10.46 -15.37 -8.93
N PRO A 445 -9.83 -16.54 -8.70
CA PRO A 445 -10.18 -17.72 -9.48
C PRO A 445 -11.68 -17.97 -9.37
N ASP A 446 -12.32 -18.28 -10.50
CA ASP A 446 -13.77 -18.46 -10.60
C ASP A 446 -14.60 -17.27 -10.06
N GLY A 447 -14.03 -16.06 -10.08
CA GLY A 447 -14.66 -14.82 -9.65
C GLY A 447 -14.77 -14.63 -8.13
N LYS A 448 -14.15 -15.49 -7.32
CA LYS A 448 -14.19 -15.45 -5.85
C LYS A 448 -12.80 -15.27 -5.26
N LEU A 449 -12.75 -14.56 -4.13
CA LEU A 449 -11.52 -14.53 -3.34
C LEU A 449 -11.18 -15.94 -2.84
N PRO A 450 -9.90 -16.35 -2.89
CA PRO A 450 -9.47 -17.59 -2.27
C PRO A 450 -9.78 -17.60 -0.77
N GLU A 451 -10.34 -18.71 -0.30
CA GLU A 451 -10.63 -18.88 1.12
C GLU A 451 -9.34 -19.17 1.88
N PRO A 452 -9.18 -18.62 3.09
CA PRO A 452 -8.06 -18.97 3.96
C PRO A 452 -8.05 -20.46 4.29
N GLU A 453 -6.86 -21.08 4.25
CA GLU A 453 -6.74 -22.51 4.43
C GLU A 453 -5.38 -22.93 5.02
N LEU A 454 -5.34 -24.14 5.61
CA LEU A 454 -4.12 -24.79 6.06
C LEU A 454 -3.57 -25.68 4.93
N PHE A 455 -2.26 -25.68 4.79
CA PHE A 455 -1.54 -26.55 3.87
C PHE A 455 -0.75 -27.60 4.63
N GLY A 456 -0.50 -28.73 3.99
CA GLY A 456 0.44 -29.75 4.47
C GLY A 456 1.67 -29.77 3.58
N CYS A 457 2.84 -29.97 4.18
CA CYS A 457 4.12 -30.00 3.47
C CYS A 457 5.07 -31.01 4.14
N SER A 458 5.91 -31.64 3.34
CA SER A 458 6.93 -32.57 3.82
C SER A 458 8.37 -32.10 3.60
N SER A 459 8.57 -30.89 3.09
CA SER A 459 9.87 -30.33 2.67
C SER A 459 10.92 -30.37 3.78
N HIS A 460 10.54 -30.01 5.01
CA HIS A 460 11.42 -29.99 6.17
C HIS A 460 11.93 -31.39 6.58
N VAL A 461 11.29 -32.46 6.09
CA VAL A 461 11.65 -33.84 6.39
C VAL A 461 12.58 -34.41 5.30
N PHE A 462 12.36 -34.02 4.05
CA PHE A 462 13.00 -34.63 2.90
C PHE A 462 14.01 -33.70 2.20
N ASN A 463 14.55 -32.72 2.87
CA ASN A 463 15.42 -31.70 2.28
C ASN A 463 14.77 -31.12 1.02
N GLU A 464 13.70 -30.38 1.23
CA GLU A 464 12.71 -30.05 0.21
C GLU A 464 12.12 -31.36 -0.39
N MET A 465 12.12 -31.53 -1.69
CA MET A 465 11.69 -32.81 -2.32
C MET A 465 12.88 -33.70 -2.77
N VAL A 466 14.13 -33.34 -2.45
CA VAL A 466 15.31 -34.09 -2.89
C VAL A 466 15.31 -35.53 -2.36
N GLY A 467 14.93 -35.72 -1.10
CA GLY A 467 14.78 -37.03 -0.47
C GLY A 467 13.38 -37.63 -0.58
N ALA A 468 12.45 -36.95 -1.23
CA ALA A 468 11.09 -37.42 -1.41
C ALA A 468 10.96 -38.44 -2.55
N ASN A 469 9.97 -39.31 -2.44
CA ASN A 469 9.54 -40.22 -3.50
C ASN A 469 8.01 -40.35 -3.47
N GLU A 470 7.46 -41.00 -4.49
CA GLU A 470 6.03 -41.18 -4.65
C GLU A 470 5.37 -41.79 -3.39
N GLN A 471 5.96 -42.88 -2.85
CA GLN A 471 5.37 -43.60 -1.73
C GLN A 471 5.34 -42.76 -0.45
N ASN A 472 6.43 -42.07 -0.10
CA ASN A 472 6.47 -41.31 1.16
C ASN A 472 5.62 -40.01 1.11
N GLN A 473 5.37 -39.46 -0.09
CA GLN A 473 4.45 -38.33 -0.25
C GLN A 473 2.98 -38.77 -0.09
N ILE A 474 2.61 -39.91 -0.66
CA ILE A 474 1.29 -40.52 -0.46
C ILE A 474 1.06 -40.82 1.03
N GLU A 475 2.06 -41.40 1.72
CA GLU A 475 2.00 -41.69 3.16
C GLU A 475 1.77 -40.41 3.98
N PHE A 476 2.44 -39.31 3.66
CA PHE A 476 2.23 -38.04 4.35
C PHE A 476 0.79 -37.51 4.20
N ILE A 477 0.22 -37.63 3.01
CA ILE A 477 -1.18 -37.23 2.75
C ILE A 477 -2.12 -38.10 3.56
N ASP A 478 -1.90 -39.43 3.56
CA ASP A 478 -2.72 -40.38 4.33
C ASP A 478 -2.67 -40.08 5.83
N ARG A 479 -1.51 -39.73 6.37
CA ARG A 479 -1.37 -39.37 7.78
C ARG A 479 -2.19 -38.14 8.19
N TYR A 480 -2.28 -37.10 7.33
CA TYR A 480 -3.16 -35.95 7.61
C TYR A 480 -4.63 -36.40 7.70
N VAL A 481 -5.05 -37.28 6.80
CA VAL A 481 -6.43 -37.80 6.75
C VAL A 481 -6.71 -38.72 7.95
N GLU A 482 -5.84 -39.68 8.24
CA GLU A 482 -5.95 -40.63 9.36
C GLU A 482 -6.05 -39.91 10.72
N GLU A 483 -5.24 -38.85 10.91
CA GLU A 483 -5.22 -38.07 12.12
C GLU A 483 -6.32 -37.00 12.19
N GLY A 484 -7.13 -36.87 11.13
CA GLY A 484 -8.23 -35.92 11.06
C GLY A 484 -7.79 -34.46 11.07
N VAL A 485 -6.57 -34.17 10.67
CA VAL A 485 -6.04 -32.80 10.49
C VAL A 485 -6.39 -32.34 9.09
N LYS A 486 -7.32 -31.40 8.99
CA LYS A 486 -7.85 -30.93 7.70
C LYS A 486 -6.90 -29.94 7.06
N ILE A 487 -6.37 -30.28 5.89
CA ILE A 487 -5.61 -29.39 5.01
C ILE A 487 -6.38 -29.20 3.71
N GLY A 488 -6.31 -27.99 3.12
CA GLY A 488 -6.91 -27.72 1.83
C GLY A 488 -6.01 -28.12 0.67
N ARG A 489 -4.70 -28.01 0.85
CA ARG A 489 -3.68 -28.34 -0.16
C ARG A 489 -2.49 -29.07 0.43
N TYR A 490 -1.89 -29.93 -0.40
CA TYR A 490 -0.62 -30.57 -0.16
C TYR A 490 0.46 -29.94 -1.02
N TRP A 491 1.55 -29.52 -0.41
CA TRP A 491 2.59 -28.70 -1.00
C TRP A 491 3.85 -29.52 -1.29
N MET A 492 4.20 -29.65 -2.56
CA MET A 492 5.43 -30.25 -3.07
C MET A 492 6.41 -29.14 -3.45
N ASP A 493 7.46 -28.97 -2.66
CA ASP A 493 8.46 -27.91 -2.86
C ASP A 493 9.57 -28.31 -3.82
N ALA A 494 10.72 -27.63 -3.80
CA ALA A 494 11.84 -27.76 -4.72
C ALA A 494 12.46 -29.17 -4.70
N GLY A 495 12.93 -29.66 -5.86
CA GLY A 495 13.71 -30.90 -5.94
C GLY A 495 12.94 -32.14 -6.37
N TRP A 496 11.71 -32.02 -6.88
CA TRP A 496 10.95 -33.11 -7.50
C TRP A 496 11.50 -33.55 -8.88
N TYR A 497 12.30 -32.70 -9.49
CA TYR A 497 13.01 -32.91 -10.76
C TYR A 497 14.36 -33.61 -10.54
N PHE A 498 15.04 -33.99 -11.62
CA PHE A 498 16.33 -34.64 -11.56
C PHE A 498 17.42 -33.69 -11.01
N CYS A 499 17.94 -34.01 -9.84
CA CYS A 499 18.87 -33.16 -9.09
C CYS A 499 20.35 -33.52 -9.26
N ASP A 500 20.71 -34.71 -9.79
CA ASP A 500 22.05 -35.19 -10.15
C ASP A 500 23.13 -34.90 -9.10
N GLY A 501 22.85 -35.19 -7.83
CA GLY A 501 23.73 -34.93 -6.70
C GLY A 501 23.98 -33.45 -6.34
N VAL A 502 23.50 -32.52 -7.15
CA VAL A 502 23.54 -31.05 -6.86
C VAL A 502 22.50 -30.66 -5.84
N GLY A 503 21.34 -31.32 -5.87
CA GLY A 503 20.19 -30.98 -5.05
C GLY A 503 19.22 -30.02 -5.75
N TRP A 504 18.29 -29.46 -5.01
CA TRP A 504 17.23 -28.62 -5.54
C TRP A 504 17.70 -27.37 -6.35
N PRO A 505 18.90 -26.77 -6.13
CA PRO A 505 19.36 -25.66 -6.97
C PRO A 505 19.56 -26.00 -8.45
N LYS A 506 19.54 -27.30 -8.86
CA LYS A 506 19.66 -27.71 -10.26
C LYS A 506 18.37 -27.41 -11.07
N THR A 507 18.01 -26.16 -11.11
CA THR A 507 16.84 -25.64 -11.82
C THR A 507 17.08 -25.53 -13.33
N GLY A 508 16.03 -25.57 -14.15
CA GLY A 508 16.05 -25.22 -15.58
C GLY A 508 15.58 -26.34 -16.51
N THR A 509 15.53 -27.60 -16.11
CA THR A 509 15.06 -28.70 -16.96
C THR A 509 13.56 -28.96 -16.79
N TRP A 510 13.07 -28.95 -15.56
CA TRP A 510 11.66 -29.16 -15.20
C TRP A 510 11.08 -30.48 -15.71
N GLU A 511 11.83 -31.56 -15.54
CA GLU A 511 11.40 -32.92 -15.85
C GLU A 511 11.31 -33.71 -14.55
N VAL A 512 10.19 -34.44 -14.37
CA VAL A 512 9.99 -35.25 -13.18
C VAL A 512 11.06 -36.34 -13.09
N ASP A 513 11.68 -36.47 -11.92
CA ASP A 513 12.63 -37.57 -11.65
C ASP A 513 11.87 -38.90 -11.51
N THR A 514 11.79 -39.62 -12.62
CA THR A 514 11.06 -40.89 -12.71
C THR A 514 11.68 -42.02 -11.89
N ASN A 515 12.91 -41.88 -11.39
CA ASN A 515 13.49 -42.84 -10.44
C ASN A 515 12.81 -42.75 -9.06
N ARG A 516 12.44 -41.54 -8.65
CA ARG A 516 11.75 -41.30 -7.39
C ARG A 516 10.23 -41.23 -7.55
N PHE A 517 9.75 -40.80 -8.68
CA PHE A 517 8.34 -40.65 -9.03
C PHE A 517 8.01 -41.42 -10.31
N PRO A 518 7.97 -42.77 -10.27
CA PRO A 518 7.87 -43.61 -11.47
C PRO A 518 6.56 -43.42 -12.25
N ARG A 519 5.51 -42.93 -11.60
CA ARG A 519 4.22 -42.60 -12.25
C ARG A 519 4.01 -41.08 -12.38
N GLY A 520 5.10 -40.31 -12.29
CA GLY A 520 5.05 -38.85 -12.25
C GLY A 520 4.55 -38.31 -10.92
N LEU A 521 4.40 -36.98 -10.81
CA LEU A 521 3.70 -36.35 -9.70
C LEU A 521 2.20 -36.64 -9.74
N ARG A 522 1.69 -37.05 -10.89
CA ARG A 522 0.29 -37.40 -11.12
C ARG A 522 -0.25 -38.38 -10.08
N ALA A 523 0.52 -39.43 -9.73
CA ALA A 523 0.11 -40.40 -8.73
C ALA A 523 -0.14 -39.80 -7.34
N ILE A 524 0.63 -38.77 -6.97
CA ILE A 524 0.49 -38.03 -5.71
C ILE A 524 -0.73 -37.09 -5.80
N CYS A 525 -0.87 -36.39 -6.93
CA CYS A 525 -2.00 -35.47 -7.18
C CYS A 525 -3.33 -36.23 -7.18
N ASP A 526 -3.45 -37.33 -7.93
CA ASP A 526 -4.65 -38.19 -7.95
C ASP A 526 -5.00 -38.73 -6.56
N HIS A 527 -3.99 -39.12 -5.76
CA HIS A 527 -4.20 -39.61 -4.40
C HIS A 527 -4.72 -38.48 -3.47
N ALA A 528 -4.16 -37.26 -3.57
CA ALA A 528 -4.61 -36.08 -2.84
C ALA A 528 -6.06 -35.73 -3.20
N HIS A 529 -6.36 -35.69 -4.51
CA HIS A 529 -7.70 -35.39 -5.03
C HIS A 529 -8.75 -36.39 -4.55
N ALA A 530 -8.41 -37.68 -4.50
CA ALA A 530 -9.30 -38.70 -3.95
C ALA A 530 -9.66 -38.47 -2.48
N LYS A 531 -8.89 -37.66 -1.74
CA LYS A 531 -9.12 -37.23 -0.36
C LYS A 531 -9.74 -35.83 -0.26
N GLY A 532 -10.00 -35.17 -1.38
CA GLY A 532 -10.49 -33.78 -1.44
C GLY A 532 -9.40 -32.74 -1.12
N ILE A 533 -8.13 -33.09 -1.25
CA ILE A 533 -6.98 -32.23 -1.02
C ILE A 533 -6.41 -31.83 -2.39
N LYS A 534 -6.22 -30.53 -2.61
CA LYS A 534 -5.58 -29.98 -3.80
C LYS A 534 -4.05 -29.99 -3.66
N THR A 535 -3.33 -29.71 -4.75
CA THR A 535 -1.87 -29.77 -4.77
C THR A 535 -1.24 -28.45 -5.18
N ILE A 536 -0.06 -28.19 -4.62
CA ILE A 536 0.83 -27.07 -4.99
C ILE A 536 2.17 -27.67 -5.40
N VAL A 537 2.73 -27.19 -6.51
CA VAL A 537 4.07 -27.60 -6.97
C VAL A 537 4.95 -26.38 -7.21
N TRP A 538 6.18 -26.46 -6.69
CA TRP A 538 7.19 -25.43 -6.77
C TRP A 538 7.94 -25.46 -8.10
N PHE A 539 8.22 -24.27 -8.63
CA PHE A 539 9.06 -24.01 -9.79
C PHE A 539 9.94 -22.78 -9.55
N GLU A 540 11.09 -22.74 -10.17
CA GLU A 540 11.96 -21.55 -10.23
C GLU A 540 12.49 -21.40 -11.67
N PRO A 541 11.63 -21.03 -12.63
CA PRO A 541 11.96 -21.12 -14.05
C PRO A 541 12.93 -20.05 -14.52
N GLU A 542 13.09 -18.98 -13.79
CA GLU A 542 13.94 -17.86 -14.19
C GLU A 542 15.42 -18.13 -13.89
N ARG A 543 15.74 -18.92 -12.86
CA ARG A 543 17.13 -19.32 -12.58
C ARG A 543 17.46 -20.62 -13.31
N VAL A 544 18.56 -20.59 -14.09
CA VAL A 544 19.00 -21.74 -14.88
C VAL A 544 20.39 -22.18 -14.40
N HIS A 545 20.47 -23.42 -13.90
CA HIS A 545 21.72 -24.03 -13.47
C HIS A 545 22.55 -24.50 -14.70
N PRO A 546 23.89 -24.42 -14.67
CA PRO A 546 24.71 -25.06 -15.70
C PRO A 546 24.41 -26.56 -15.84
N ASP A 547 24.78 -27.15 -16.96
CA ASP A 547 24.56 -28.56 -17.28
C ASP A 547 23.10 -29.04 -17.31
N THR A 548 22.13 -28.11 -17.43
CA THR A 548 20.74 -28.41 -17.68
C THR A 548 20.43 -28.53 -19.18
N TRP A 549 19.22 -28.98 -19.49
CA TRP A 549 18.77 -29.06 -20.89
C TRP A 549 18.82 -27.69 -21.57
N LEU A 550 18.39 -26.62 -20.88
CA LEU A 550 18.42 -25.25 -21.41
C LEU A 550 19.84 -24.80 -21.78
N THR A 551 20.79 -24.95 -20.87
CA THR A 551 22.16 -24.50 -21.12
C THR A 551 22.90 -25.34 -22.18
N LYS A 552 22.46 -26.59 -22.43
CA LYS A 552 23.04 -27.49 -23.47
C LYS A 552 22.42 -27.27 -24.84
N ASN A 553 21.10 -26.99 -24.90
CA ASN A 553 20.39 -26.95 -26.16
C ASN A 553 20.02 -25.52 -26.59
N HIS A 554 19.85 -24.59 -25.65
CA HIS A 554 19.43 -23.21 -25.87
C HIS A 554 20.22 -22.21 -24.99
N PRO A 555 21.58 -22.24 -25.01
CA PRO A 555 22.35 -21.28 -24.22
C PRO A 555 22.06 -19.81 -24.60
N GLU A 556 21.57 -19.55 -25.80
CA GLU A 556 21.15 -18.22 -26.29
C GLU A 556 19.86 -17.69 -25.60
N TRP A 557 19.13 -18.55 -24.92
CA TRP A 557 17.94 -18.16 -24.12
C TRP A 557 18.30 -17.79 -22.68
N VAL A 558 19.57 -17.92 -22.29
CA VAL A 558 20.03 -17.71 -20.91
C VAL A 558 21.02 -16.55 -20.88
N LEU A 559 20.71 -15.52 -20.10
CA LEU A 559 21.65 -14.45 -19.80
C LEU A 559 22.75 -14.99 -18.87
N GLY A 560 23.88 -15.35 -19.46
CA GLY A 560 24.96 -16.13 -18.86
C GLY A 560 25.34 -17.35 -19.71
N GLY A 561 24.54 -17.72 -20.71
CA GLY A 561 24.82 -18.74 -21.70
C GLY A 561 24.94 -20.16 -21.10
N ALA A 562 25.91 -20.90 -21.57
CA ALA A 562 26.20 -22.28 -21.11
C ALA A 562 26.60 -22.35 -19.61
N ALA A 563 27.07 -21.24 -19.03
CA ALA A 563 27.40 -21.16 -17.61
C ALA A 563 26.19 -21.05 -16.68
N GLY A 564 24.98 -21.02 -17.25
CA GLY A 564 23.76 -20.79 -16.51
C GLY A 564 23.56 -19.31 -16.23
N GLY A 565 22.52 -18.99 -15.46
CA GLY A 565 22.16 -17.61 -15.14
C GLY A 565 20.66 -17.38 -15.17
N LEU A 566 20.22 -16.30 -15.80
CA LEU A 566 18.83 -15.88 -15.88
C LEU A 566 18.22 -16.29 -17.23
N LEU A 567 17.11 -17.03 -17.22
CA LEU A 567 16.32 -17.27 -18.43
C LEU A 567 15.80 -15.93 -18.97
N ASP A 568 16.06 -15.65 -20.22
CA ASP A 568 15.62 -14.40 -20.86
C ASP A 568 14.12 -14.48 -21.25
N LEU A 569 13.25 -14.09 -20.35
CA LEU A 569 11.81 -14.03 -20.62
C LEU A 569 11.45 -12.91 -21.62
N GLY A 570 12.35 -11.97 -21.87
CA GLY A 570 12.25 -11.01 -22.96
C GLY A 570 12.37 -11.64 -24.35
N ASN A 571 13.02 -12.80 -24.43
CA ASN A 571 13.06 -13.61 -25.64
C ASN A 571 11.72 -14.35 -25.85
N PRO A 572 10.99 -14.08 -26.95
CA PRO A 572 9.67 -14.70 -27.19
C PRO A 572 9.72 -16.21 -27.34
N GLU A 573 10.81 -16.78 -27.86
CA GLU A 573 10.96 -18.24 -28.05
C GLU A 573 11.17 -18.93 -26.70
N ALA A 574 12.07 -18.39 -25.88
CA ALA A 574 12.31 -18.87 -24.52
C ALA A 574 11.05 -18.82 -23.66
N ARG A 575 10.35 -17.69 -23.70
CA ARG A 575 9.06 -17.51 -23.00
C ARG A 575 8.00 -18.49 -23.50
N LYS A 576 7.87 -18.65 -24.80
CA LYS A 576 6.91 -19.59 -25.38
C LYS A 576 7.19 -21.03 -24.94
N TRP A 577 8.47 -21.44 -25.02
CA TRP A 577 8.88 -22.76 -24.58
C TRP A 577 8.54 -22.99 -23.11
N LEU A 578 8.91 -22.04 -22.23
CA LEU A 578 8.61 -22.12 -20.79
C LEU A 578 7.11 -22.25 -20.54
N THR A 579 6.32 -21.38 -21.19
CA THR A 579 4.86 -21.38 -21.02
C THR A 579 4.25 -22.72 -21.41
N ASP A 580 4.63 -23.25 -22.56
CA ASP A 580 4.10 -24.52 -23.07
C ASP A 580 4.57 -25.70 -22.23
N HIS A 581 5.81 -25.67 -21.74
CA HIS A 581 6.38 -26.72 -20.92
C HIS A 581 5.72 -26.78 -19.53
N VAL A 582 5.54 -25.65 -18.87
CA VAL A 582 4.87 -25.58 -17.56
C VAL A 582 3.38 -25.91 -17.68
N ASP A 583 2.70 -25.38 -18.70
CA ASP A 583 1.31 -25.74 -19.00
C ASP A 583 1.10 -27.24 -19.17
N LYS A 584 1.99 -27.88 -19.92
CA LYS A 584 2.01 -29.33 -20.08
C LYS A 584 2.15 -30.06 -18.75
N LEU A 585 3.09 -29.63 -17.89
CA LEU A 585 3.29 -30.22 -16.57
C LEU A 585 2.07 -30.04 -15.66
N LEU A 586 1.50 -28.83 -15.60
CA LEU A 586 0.30 -28.56 -14.82
C LEU A 586 -0.85 -29.47 -15.24
N THR A 587 -1.03 -29.65 -16.55
CA THR A 587 -2.10 -30.49 -17.13
C THR A 587 -1.83 -31.98 -16.93
N GLU A 588 -0.65 -32.48 -17.31
CA GLU A 588 -0.34 -33.91 -17.26
C GLU A 588 -0.20 -34.44 -15.85
N GLN A 589 0.32 -33.62 -14.93
CA GLN A 589 0.49 -34.01 -13.53
C GLN A 589 -0.73 -33.67 -12.66
N ASP A 590 -1.75 -32.98 -13.21
CA ASP A 590 -2.99 -32.54 -12.53
C ASP A 590 -2.71 -31.67 -11.31
N ILE A 591 -1.91 -30.63 -11.51
CA ILE A 591 -1.46 -29.71 -10.46
C ILE A 591 -2.45 -28.56 -10.34
N ASP A 592 -2.98 -28.30 -9.14
CA ASP A 592 -4.01 -27.28 -8.90
C ASP A 592 -3.46 -25.87 -8.74
N LEU A 593 -2.21 -25.72 -8.27
CA LEU A 593 -1.62 -24.42 -8.00
C LEU A 593 -0.15 -24.41 -8.36
N TYR A 594 0.20 -23.41 -9.16
CA TYR A 594 1.57 -23.11 -9.55
C TYR A 594 2.23 -22.19 -8.52
N ARG A 595 3.35 -22.64 -7.94
CA ARG A 595 4.21 -21.84 -7.07
C ARG A 595 5.46 -21.46 -7.83
N GLN A 596 5.72 -20.15 -7.97
CA GLN A 596 6.97 -19.67 -8.55
C GLN A 596 7.84 -19.01 -7.49
N ASP A 597 9.07 -19.50 -7.39
CA ASP A 597 10.15 -18.91 -6.62
C ASP A 597 11.17 -18.20 -7.51
N PHE A 598 12.03 -17.37 -6.91
CA PHE A 598 13.09 -16.66 -7.59
C PHE A 598 14.27 -16.35 -6.65
N ASN A 599 15.23 -17.27 -6.58
CA ASN A 599 16.33 -17.25 -5.63
C ASN A 599 17.63 -16.66 -6.21
N MET A 600 17.52 -15.58 -6.97
CA MET A 600 18.68 -14.84 -7.48
C MET A 600 18.35 -13.36 -7.65
N ASP A 601 19.39 -12.52 -7.66
CA ASP A 601 19.28 -11.11 -7.99
C ASP A 601 19.52 -10.89 -9.49
N PRO A 602 18.50 -10.51 -10.27
CA PRO A 602 18.60 -10.46 -11.73
C PRO A 602 19.28 -9.20 -12.26
N LEU A 603 19.47 -8.16 -11.45
CA LEU A 603 19.87 -6.83 -11.89
C LEU A 603 21.15 -6.81 -12.73
N ASN A 604 22.18 -7.56 -12.31
CA ASN A 604 23.46 -7.62 -13.02
C ASN A 604 23.33 -8.34 -14.36
N HIS A 605 22.45 -9.33 -14.47
CA HIS A 605 22.18 -10.01 -15.74
C HIS A 605 21.53 -9.08 -16.73
N TRP A 606 20.55 -8.28 -16.29
CA TRP A 606 19.88 -7.29 -17.14
C TRP A 606 20.85 -6.21 -17.60
N ARG A 607 21.53 -5.54 -16.66
CA ARG A 607 22.45 -4.43 -16.96
C ARG A 607 23.67 -4.87 -17.78
N GLY A 608 24.16 -6.09 -17.53
CA GLY A 608 25.27 -6.66 -18.28
C GLY A 608 24.93 -7.03 -19.72
N ASN A 609 23.66 -7.20 -20.04
CA ASN A 609 23.17 -7.51 -21.39
C ASN A 609 22.83 -6.26 -22.21
N ASP A 610 22.67 -5.11 -21.57
CA ASP A 610 22.31 -3.87 -22.25
C ASP A 610 23.52 -3.22 -22.97
N ALA A 611 23.34 -2.81 -24.23
CA ALA A 611 24.26 -1.90 -24.90
C ALA A 611 24.21 -0.49 -24.26
N PRO A 612 25.26 0.33 -24.40
CA PRO A 612 25.34 1.66 -23.78
C PRO A 612 24.17 2.61 -24.12
N ASP A 613 23.59 2.46 -25.30
CA ASP A 613 22.45 3.25 -25.78
C ASP A 613 21.10 2.50 -25.68
N ARG A 614 21.09 1.41 -24.90
CA ARG A 614 19.90 0.56 -24.67
C ARG A 614 19.73 0.20 -23.19
N GLN A 615 20.27 0.99 -22.27
CA GLN A 615 20.25 0.70 -20.84
C GLN A 615 18.82 0.72 -20.25
N GLY A 616 18.45 -0.39 -19.60
CA GLY A 616 17.14 -0.65 -19.00
C GLY A 616 16.19 -1.43 -19.90
N ILE A 617 16.53 -1.68 -21.16
CA ILE A 617 15.67 -2.43 -22.10
C ILE A 617 15.56 -3.90 -21.73
N THR A 618 16.66 -4.55 -21.35
CA THR A 618 16.64 -5.97 -20.98
C THR A 618 15.72 -6.19 -19.77
N GLU A 619 15.79 -5.32 -18.77
CA GLU A 619 14.87 -5.36 -17.63
C GLU A 619 13.39 -5.19 -18.07
N ILE A 620 13.10 -4.18 -18.88
CA ILE A 620 11.72 -3.94 -19.37
C ILE A 620 11.19 -5.18 -20.08
N ARG A 621 11.96 -5.73 -21.02
CA ARG A 621 11.54 -6.92 -21.78
C ARG A 621 11.36 -8.15 -20.90
N HIS A 622 12.28 -8.35 -19.94
CA HIS A 622 12.16 -9.45 -18.98
C HIS A 622 10.88 -9.32 -18.14
N VAL A 623 10.60 -8.12 -17.61
CA VAL A 623 9.37 -7.84 -16.83
C VAL A 623 8.12 -8.04 -17.67
N GLU A 624 8.08 -7.52 -18.90
CA GLU A 624 6.95 -7.73 -19.81
C GLU A 624 6.77 -9.24 -20.10
N GLY A 625 7.86 -9.95 -20.31
CA GLY A 625 7.87 -11.39 -20.55
C GLY A 625 7.37 -12.19 -19.34
N TYR A 626 7.81 -11.83 -18.13
CA TYR A 626 7.36 -12.43 -16.88
C TYR A 626 5.85 -12.24 -16.66
N LEU A 627 5.36 -11.01 -16.83
CA LEU A 627 3.93 -10.74 -16.69
C LEU A 627 3.10 -11.49 -17.75
N ALA A 628 3.56 -11.50 -19.01
CA ALA A 628 2.89 -12.21 -20.10
C ALA A 628 2.90 -13.74 -19.89
N TYR A 629 3.97 -14.30 -19.33
CA TYR A 629 4.04 -15.71 -18.96
C TYR A 629 2.96 -16.08 -17.93
N TRP A 630 2.84 -15.30 -16.86
CA TRP A 630 1.85 -15.54 -15.82
C TRP A 630 0.41 -15.29 -16.31
N ASP A 631 0.20 -14.24 -17.09
CA ASP A 631 -1.12 -13.96 -17.70
C ASP A 631 -1.57 -15.12 -18.61
N GLU A 632 -0.65 -15.71 -19.38
CA GLU A 632 -0.97 -16.82 -20.24
C GLU A 632 -1.22 -18.13 -19.46
N LEU A 633 -0.47 -18.41 -18.40
CA LEU A 633 -0.78 -19.55 -17.52
C LEU A 633 -2.15 -19.41 -16.86
N LEU A 634 -2.49 -18.25 -16.32
CA LEU A 634 -3.81 -17.98 -15.72
C LEU A 634 -4.93 -18.07 -16.76
N ARG A 635 -4.67 -17.67 -17.99
CA ARG A 635 -5.63 -17.80 -19.08
C ARG A 635 -5.90 -19.27 -19.45
N ARG A 636 -4.86 -20.12 -19.42
CA ARG A 636 -4.99 -21.57 -19.71
C ARG A 636 -5.61 -22.34 -18.54
N HIS A 637 -5.40 -21.86 -17.31
CA HIS A 637 -5.87 -22.47 -16.06
C HIS A 637 -6.71 -21.48 -15.25
N PRO A 638 -7.95 -21.13 -15.68
CA PRO A 638 -8.74 -20.03 -15.11
C PRO A 638 -9.16 -20.25 -13.65
N GLY A 639 -9.24 -21.50 -13.17
CA GLY A 639 -9.53 -21.84 -11.77
C GLY A 639 -8.31 -21.79 -10.84
N MET A 640 -7.12 -21.46 -11.37
CA MET A 640 -5.85 -21.37 -10.64
C MET A 640 -5.56 -19.94 -10.21
N PHE A 641 -4.86 -19.77 -9.09
CA PHE A 641 -4.06 -18.59 -8.81
C PHE A 641 -2.60 -19.01 -8.67
N ILE A 642 -1.68 -18.04 -8.66
CA ILE A 642 -0.24 -18.29 -8.55
C ILE A 642 0.19 -17.98 -7.12
N ASP A 643 1.08 -18.80 -6.57
CA ASP A 643 1.84 -18.45 -5.37
C ASP A 643 3.14 -17.76 -5.77
N SER A 644 3.31 -16.52 -5.33
CA SER A 644 4.53 -15.74 -5.57
C SER A 644 5.53 -15.91 -4.43
N CYS A 645 6.72 -16.38 -4.77
CA CYS A 645 7.87 -16.37 -3.90
C CYS A 645 9.09 -15.80 -4.64
N ALA A 646 10.00 -15.18 -3.91
CA ALA A 646 11.30 -14.76 -4.43
C ALA A 646 12.31 -14.75 -3.27
N SER A 647 12.70 -15.91 -2.77
CA SER A 647 13.31 -16.10 -1.45
C SER A 647 12.44 -15.44 -0.38
N GLY A 648 11.19 -15.86 -0.27
CA GLY A 648 10.15 -15.19 0.50
C GLY A 648 9.51 -14.02 -0.27
N GLY A 649 9.24 -12.92 0.42
CA GLY A 649 8.43 -11.81 -0.07
C GLY A 649 9.15 -10.74 -0.91
N ARG A 650 10.25 -11.08 -1.58
CA ARG A 650 11.04 -10.08 -2.33
C ARG A 650 10.44 -9.65 -3.67
N ARG A 651 9.27 -10.21 -4.05
CA ARG A 651 8.52 -9.86 -5.27
C ARG A 651 7.03 -9.64 -4.96
N ASN A 652 6.75 -8.71 -4.03
CA ASN A 652 5.39 -8.37 -3.60
C ASN A 652 4.94 -6.99 -4.13
N ASP A 653 5.38 -6.59 -5.32
CA ASP A 653 4.90 -5.38 -5.98
C ASP A 653 3.45 -5.55 -6.50
N LEU A 654 2.80 -4.42 -6.83
CA LEU A 654 1.37 -4.40 -7.18
C LEU A 654 1.03 -5.22 -8.44
N GLU A 655 1.92 -5.26 -9.44
CA GLU A 655 1.71 -6.07 -10.66
C GLU A 655 1.77 -7.57 -10.37
N THR A 656 2.72 -7.99 -9.54
CA THR A 656 2.81 -9.37 -9.08
C THR A 656 1.60 -9.75 -8.24
N MET A 657 1.19 -8.89 -7.29
CA MET A 657 0.04 -9.14 -6.41
C MET A 657 -1.31 -9.11 -7.13
N ARG A 658 -1.37 -8.65 -8.36
CA ARG A 658 -2.55 -8.74 -9.23
C ARG A 658 -2.77 -10.16 -9.78
N ARG A 659 -1.71 -10.95 -9.86
CA ARG A 659 -1.68 -12.28 -10.47
C ARG A 659 -1.49 -13.40 -9.45
N ALA A 660 -0.99 -13.05 -8.26
CA ALA A 660 -0.53 -14.02 -7.28
C ALA A 660 -0.87 -13.60 -5.84
N ILE A 661 -0.77 -14.58 -4.95
CA ILE A 661 -0.82 -14.39 -3.49
C ILE A 661 0.50 -14.93 -2.92
N PRO A 662 1.19 -14.22 -2.03
CA PRO A 662 2.43 -14.69 -1.44
C PRO A 662 2.13 -15.69 -0.31
N LEU A 663 2.06 -16.98 -0.61
CA LEU A 663 1.78 -18.03 0.38
C LEU A 663 2.97 -18.30 1.31
N TRP A 664 4.16 -17.79 0.93
CA TRP A 664 5.38 -17.82 1.72
C TRP A 664 6.01 -16.43 1.74
N ARG A 665 5.46 -15.57 2.62
CA ARG A 665 5.76 -14.13 2.62
C ARG A 665 7.19 -13.76 3.03
N THR A 666 7.95 -14.68 3.66
CA THR A 666 9.34 -14.47 4.09
C THR A 666 10.05 -15.81 4.32
N ASP A 667 11.36 -15.84 4.10
CA ASP A 667 12.21 -16.98 4.48
C ASP A 667 12.66 -16.95 5.95
N TRP A 668 12.39 -15.85 6.67
CA TRP A 668 12.48 -15.84 8.15
C TRP A 668 11.26 -16.55 8.72
N ARG A 669 11.41 -17.85 8.89
CA ARG A 669 10.28 -18.77 9.14
C ARG A 669 10.23 -19.27 10.58
N CYS A 670 9.04 -19.60 11.02
CA CYS A 670 8.74 -20.35 12.26
C CYS A 670 9.21 -19.68 13.55
N ASP A 671 9.71 -18.45 13.49
CA ASP A 671 10.03 -17.63 14.66
C ASP A 671 8.78 -16.86 15.10
N PRO A 672 8.22 -17.11 16.28
CA PRO A 672 7.00 -16.46 16.72
C PRO A 672 7.08 -14.92 16.73
N VAL A 673 8.19 -14.36 17.21
CA VAL A 673 8.38 -12.91 17.31
C VAL A 673 8.45 -12.28 15.91
N GLY A 674 9.30 -12.81 15.05
CA GLY A 674 9.41 -12.34 13.66
C GLY A 674 8.09 -12.46 12.92
N THR A 675 7.40 -13.60 13.03
CA THR A 675 6.13 -13.80 12.33
C THR A 675 5.02 -12.87 12.82
N GLN A 676 4.98 -12.55 14.12
CA GLN A 676 4.09 -11.50 14.65
C GLN A 676 4.40 -10.14 14.01
N CYS A 677 5.70 -9.79 13.90
CA CYS A 677 6.15 -8.56 13.26
C CYS A 677 5.75 -8.51 11.78
N HIS A 678 5.93 -9.61 11.05
CA HIS A 678 5.55 -9.71 9.63
C HIS A 678 4.04 -9.57 9.43
N THR A 679 3.23 -10.20 10.28
CA THR A 679 1.76 -10.07 10.23
C THR A 679 1.36 -8.62 10.49
N TYR A 680 1.95 -7.98 11.50
CA TYR A 680 1.68 -6.59 11.84
C TYR A 680 1.94 -5.66 10.66
N GLY A 681 3.11 -5.77 10.03
CA GLY A 681 3.51 -4.84 8.98
C GLY A 681 2.83 -5.11 7.64
N LEU A 682 2.84 -6.37 7.16
CA LEU A 682 2.32 -6.70 5.84
C LEU A 682 0.81 -6.51 5.74
N SER A 683 0.08 -6.70 6.85
CA SER A 683 -1.38 -6.54 6.86
C SER A 683 -1.87 -5.13 6.54
N PHE A 684 -1.04 -4.10 6.62
CA PHE A 684 -1.40 -2.77 6.14
C PHE A 684 -1.58 -2.72 4.61
N TRP A 685 -0.84 -3.54 3.86
CA TRP A 685 -0.72 -3.42 2.41
C TRP A 685 -1.32 -4.58 1.64
N ILE A 686 -1.01 -5.80 2.04
CA ILE A 686 -1.39 -7.03 1.35
C ILE A 686 -2.36 -7.82 2.23
N PRO A 687 -3.64 -7.87 1.84
CA PRO A 687 -4.69 -8.45 2.68
C PRO A 687 -4.59 -9.97 2.82
N LEU A 688 -4.09 -10.67 1.80
CA LEU A 688 -3.95 -12.12 1.78
C LEU A 688 -2.48 -12.52 1.62
N SER A 689 -1.94 -13.26 2.58
CA SER A 689 -0.58 -13.77 2.55
C SER A 689 -0.47 -15.06 3.37
N GLY A 690 0.65 -15.77 3.26
CA GLY A 690 0.88 -17.00 3.99
C GLY A 690 2.21 -17.05 4.73
N THR A 691 2.34 -18.05 5.60
CA THR A 691 3.55 -18.36 6.38
C THR A 691 3.57 -19.85 6.74
N GLY A 692 4.61 -20.31 7.45
CA GLY A 692 4.73 -21.68 7.94
C GLY A 692 4.71 -21.79 9.46
N VAL A 693 4.30 -22.95 9.97
CA VAL A 693 4.35 -23.32 11.38
C VAL A 693 5.00 -24.70 11.54
N ALA A 694 6.03 -24.81 12.38
CA ALA A 694 6.79 -26.05 12.58
C ALA A 694 6.35 -26.80 13.85
N ASP A 695 6.02 -26.10 14.94
CA ASP A 695 5.75 -26.71 16.23
C ASP A 695 4.26 -26.84 16.52
N VAL A 696 3.90 -27.95 17.22
CA VAL A 696 2.56 -28.18 17.73
C VAL A 696 2.45 -27.56 19.11
N ASP A 697 2.48 -26.23 19.16
CA ASP A 697 2.35 -25.42 20.36
C ASP A 697 1.35 -24.29 20.12
N PRO A 698 0.45 -23.98 21.08
CA PRO A 698 -0.58 -22.96 20.87
C PRO A 698 -0.03 -21.55 20.64
N TYR A 699 1.06 -21.17 21.29
CA TYR A 699 1.68 -19.85 21.12
C TYR A 699 2.34 -19.74 19.76
N VAL A 700 3.14 -20.75 19.38
CA VAL A 700 3.81 -20.83 18.09
C VAL A 700 2.78 -20.84 16.95
N PHE A 701 1.76 -21.69 17.05
CA PHE A 701 0.74 -21.80 16.02
C PHE A 701 -0.02 -20.48 15.82
N ARG A 702 -0.51 -19.86 16.90
CA ARG A 702 -1.25 -18.60 16.84
C ARG A 702 -0.38 -17.44 16.35
N SER A 703 0.92 -17.42 16.71
CA SER A 703 1.88 -16.43 16.19
C SER A 703 2.08 -16.56 14.67
N ASN A 704 2.03 -17.79 14.16
CA ASN A 704 2.21 -18.11 12.75
C ASN A 704 0.89 -18.20 11.96
N MET A 705 -0.26 -17.93 12.57
CA MET A 705 -1.53 -17.88 11.85
C MET A 705 -1.56 -16.72 10.87
N ALA A 706 -1.81 -17.01 9.61
CA ALA A 706 -2.05 -16.09 8.51
C ALA A 706 -3.18 -16.65 7.64
N PRO A 707 -3.75 -15.90 6.69
CA PRO A 707 -4.78 -16.43 5.78
C PRO A 707 -4.42 -17.78 5.18
N PHE A 708 -3.16 -18.00 4.86
CA PHE A 708 -2.64 -19.26 4.36
C PHE A 708 -1.49 -19.73 5.27
N THR A 709 -1.66 -20.86 5.92
CA THR A 709 -0.68 -21.36 6.89
C THR A 709 -0.22 -22.75 6.49
N ASN A 710 1.08 -22.90 6.20
CA ASN A 710 1.70 -24.16 5.86
C ASN A 710 2.15 -24.90 7.12
N CYS A 711 1.61 -26.08 7.35
CA CYS A 711 1.92 -26.93 8.49
C CYS A 711 3.14 -27.80 8.17
N LEU A 712 4.27 -27.45 8.75
CA LEU A 712 5.55 -28.16 8.60
C LEU A 712 5.72 -29.24 9.67
N TRP A 713 4.72 -30.09 9.88
CA TRP A 713 4.74 -31.12 10.89
C TRP A 713 5.18 -32.46 10.30
N ASP A 714 6.11 -33.16 10.94
CA ASP A 714 6.44 -34.53 10.52
C ASP A 714 5.31 -35.49 10.88
N MET A 715 4.34 -35.60 9.99
CA MET A 715 3.14 -36.42 10.18
C MET A 715 3.41 -37.94 10.39
N ARG A 716 4.63 -38.43 10.16
CA ARG A 716 5.02 -39.82 10.47
C ARG A 716 5.26 -40.02 11.97
N SER A 717 5.53 -38.93 12.69
CA SER A 717 5.81 -39.00 14.13
C SER A 717 4.56 -39.36 14.90
N LYS A 718 4.66 -40.45 15.70
CA LYS A 718 3.61 -40.89 16.63
C LYS A 718 3.58 -40.05 17.92
N GLY A 719 4.58 -39.21 18.15
CA GLY A 719 4.72 -38.41 19.37
C GLY A 719 4.08 -37.01 19.28
N LEU A 720 3.45 -36.64 18.17
CA LEU A 720 2.76 -35.37 18.04
C LEU A 720 1.43 -35.36 18.78
N ASP A 721 1.05 -34.25 19.39
CA ASP A 721 -0.27 -34.07 19.98
C ASP A 721 -1.33 -33.78 18.90
N TYR A 722 -1.84 -34.83 18.28
CA TYR A 722 -2.86 -34.73 17.24
C TYR A 722 -4.20 -34.17 17.76
N ASN A 723 -4.49 -34.29 19.06
CA ASN A 723 -5.68 -33.64 19.64
C ASN A 723 -5.53 -32.13 19.63
N LEU A 724 -4.36 -31.62 20.02
CA LEU A 724 -4.04 -30.21 19.97
C LEU A 724 -4.03 -29.69 18.52
N MET A 725 -3.45 -30.43 17.56
CA MET A 725 -3.45 -30.06 16.14
C MET A 725 -4.88 -29.87 15.60
N ARG A 726 -5.79 -30.82 15.89
CA ARG A 726 -7.21 -30.71 15.50
C ARG A 726 -7.89 -29.49 16.13
N LYS A 727 -7.59 -29.20 17.40
CA LYS A 727 -8.13 -28.03 18.11
C LYS A 727 -7.64 -26.72 17.44
N LEU A 728 -6.34 -26.61 17.20
CA LEU A 728 -5.75 -25.42 16.56
C LEU A 728 -6.25 -25.22 15.12
N SER A 729 -6.40 -26.31 14.36
CA SER A 729 -7.01 -26.27 13.03
C SER A 729 -8.48 -25.81 13.08
N GLY A 730 -9.22 -26.20 14.12
CA GLY A 730 -10.57 -25.72 14.38
C GLY A 730 -10.63 -24.23 14.70
N GLU A 731 -9.71 -23.73 15.53
CA GLU A 731 -9.55 -22.31 15.84
C GLU A 731 -9.26 -21.53 14.56
N PHE A 732 -8.29 -21.97 13.75
CA PHE A 732 -7.97 -21.34 12.45
C PHE A 732 -9.22 -21.23 11.56
N LYS A 733 -9.95 -22.31 11.38
CA LYS A 733 -11.16 -22.29 10.55
C LYS A 733 -12.22 -21.33 11.09
N HIS A 734 -12.37 -21.22 12.40
CA HIS A 734 -13.35 -20.35 13.03
C HIS A 734 -13.07 -18.86 12.75
N ILE A 735 -11.79 -18.45 12.77
CA ILE A 735 -11.38 -17.06 12.55
C ILE A 735 -11.16 -16.70 11.08
N SER A 736 -11.13 -17.67 10.19
CA SER A 736 -10.82 -17.51 8.77
C SER A 736 -11.57 -16.36 8.08
N PRO A 737 -12.87 -16.11 8.35
CA PRO A 737 -13.59 -15.00 7.73
C PRO A 737 -13.04 -13.61 8.09
N CYS A 738 -12.37 -13.49 9.24
CA CYS A 738 -11.89 -12.19 9.72
C CYS A 738 -10.69 -11.64 8.95
N TRP A 739 -9.88 -12.49 8.29
CA TRP A 739 -8.68 -12.05 7.58
C TRP A 739 -8.94 -11.04 6.46
N SER A 740 -10.10 -11.09 5.82
CA SER A 740 -10.51 -10.12 4.80
C SER A 740 -11.03 -8.80 5.37
N GLY A 741 -11.06 -8.66 6.70
CA GLY A 741 -11.56 -7.48 7.40
C GLY A 741 -10.63 -6.27 7.36
N ASP A 742 -11.11 -5.18 7.93
CA ASP A 742 -10.31 -4.00 8.22
C ASP A 742 -9.26 -4.33 9.28
N TYR A 743 -8.05 -3.84 9.10
CA TYR A 743 -6.92 -4.10 9.97
C TYR A 743 -6.62 -2.90 10.87
N TYR A 744 -6.49 -3.14 12.16
CA TYR A 744 -6.15 -2.11 13.14
C TYR A 744 -5.04 -2.59 14.07
N PRO A 745 -3.85 -1.94 14.09
CA PRO A 745 -2.87 -2.19 15.12
C PRO A 745 -3.40 -1.73 16.47
N LEU A 746 -3.25 -2.54 17.50
CA LEU A 746 -3.68 -2.23 18.88
C LEU A 746 -2.50 -1.88 19.80
N THR A 747 -1.28 -2.17 19.37
CA THR A 747 -0.03 -1.81 20.03
C THR A 747 0.90 -1.13 19.05
N THR A 748 1.96 -0.51 19.55
CA THR A 748 3.07 -0.05 18.73
C THR A 748 3.85 -1.27 18.20
N TYR A 749 4.39 -1.16 16.97
CA TYR A 749 5.30 -2.15 16.41
C TYR A 749 6.58 -2.28 17.24
N SER A 750 7.03 -3.50 17.50
CA SER A 750 8.30 -3.76 18.17
C SER A 750 8.83 -5.14 17.81
N VAL A 751 10.15 -5.31 17.73
CA VAL A 751 10.85 -6.59 17.66
C VAL A 751 11.29 -7.09 19.04
N GLU A 752 11.17 -6.27 20.09
CA GLU A 752 11.62 -6.56 21.44
C GLU A 752 10.76 -7.60 22.16
N ASN A 753 11.33 -8.32 23.13
CA ASN A 753 10.66 -9.39 23.88
C ASN A 753 9.93 -8.89 25.14
N ASP A 754 10.07 -7.64 25.52
CA ASP A 754 9.50 -7.03 26.73
C ASP A 754 8.12 -6.37 26.52
N VAL A 755 7.48 -6.62 25.38
CA VAL A 755 6.23 -5.97 24.96
C VAL A 755 5.05 -6.95 24.84
N TRP A 756 3.86 -6.37 24.71
CA TRP A 756 2.72 -6.99 24.07
C TRP A 756 2.64 -6.56 22.62
N MET A 757 2.30 -7.50 21.75
CA MET A 757 2.03 -7.24 20.34
C MET A 757 0.60 -7.64 20.03
N ALA A 758 -0.19 -6.72 19.47
CA ALA A 758 -1.59 -7.01 19.20
C ALA A 758 -2.15 -6.22 18.02
N TRP A 759 -3.12 -6.83 17.36
CA TRP A 759 -3.92 -6.24 16.28
C TRP A 759 -5.32 -6.82 16.23
N GLN A 760 -6.21 -6.11 15.54
CA GLN A 760 -7.59 -6.48 15.30
C GLN A 760 -7.84 -6.59 13.80
N PHE A 761 -8.61 -7.59 13.40
CA PHE A 761 -9.32 -7.62 12.14
C PHE A 761 -10.81 -7.46 12.40
N ASP A 762 -11.47 -6.55 11.70
CA ASP A 762 -12.89 -6.23 11.88
C ASP A 762 -13.68 -6.49 10.62
N ARG A 763 -14.79 -7.22 10.73
CA ARG A 763 -15.72 -7.55 9.66
C ARG A 763 -17.10 -6.96 9.98
N PRO A 764 -17.27 -5.64 9.81
CA PRO A 764 -18.54 -4.97 10.13
C PRO A 764 -19.71 -5.51 9.30
N ASP A 765 -19.43 -6.04 8.13
CA ASP A 765 -20.41 -6.70 7.25
C ASP A 765 -20.95 -8.02 7.83
N LEU A 766 -20.19 -8.70 8.66
CA LEU A 766 -20.58 -9.92 9.39
C LEU A 766 -20.99 -9.64 10.84
N GLY A 767 -20.71 -8.44 11.35
CA GLY A 767 -20.87 -8.11 12.77
C GLY A 767 -19.87 -8.85 13.67
N GLU A 768 -18.72 -9.26 13.11
CA GLU A 768 -17.72 -10.07 13.77
C GLU A 768 -16.33 -9.45 13.59
N GLY A 769 -15.41 -9.84 14.47
CA GLY A 769 -14.01 -9.48 14.37
C GLY A 769 -13.14 -10.41 15.18
N MET A 770 -11.83 -10.34 15.00
CA MET A 770 -10.87 -11.05 15.83
C MET A 770 -9.78 -10.13 16.35
N VAL A 771 -9.27 -10.46 17.53
CA VAL A 771 -8.06 -9.86 18.10
C VAL A 771 -7.03 -10.96 18.26
N GLN A 772 -5.83 -10.71 17.74
CA GLN A 772 -4.65 -11.51 18.07
C GLN A 772 -3.77 -10.67 18.99
N ALA A 773 -3.47 -11.19 20.18
CA ALA A 773 -2.67 -10.51 21.18
C ALA A 773 -1.65 -11.49 21.78
N PHE A 774 -0.40 -11.07 21.80
CA PHE A 774 0.75 -11.88 22.21
C PHE A 774 1.50 -11.16 23.32
N ARG A 775 1.52 -11.79 24.49
CA ARG A 775 2.45 -11.41 25.54
C ARG A 775 3.80 -12.07 25.26
N ARG A 776 4.80 -11.29 24.93
CA ARG A 776 6.15 -11.83 24.72
C ARG A 776 6.82 -12.18 26.05
N ALA A 777 7.85 -13.03 25.97
CA ALA A 777 8.41 -13.74 27.12
C ALA A 777 8.89 -12.83 28.27
N GLU A 778 9.47 -11.68 27.94
CA GLU A 778 10.06 -10.75 28.93
C GLU A 778 9.11 -9.60 29.29
N SER A 779 7.86 -9.59 28.78
CA SER A 779 6.93 -8.51 29.11
C SER A 779 6.67 -8.41 30.61
N PRO A 780 6.91 -7.25 31.21
CA PRO A 780 6.69 -7.04 32.65
C PRO A 780 5.20 -6.96 32.99
N CYS A 781 4.33 -6.70 31.99
CA CYS A 781 2.90 -6.55 32.20
C CYS A 781 2.18 -7.90 32.01
N ALA A 782 1.55 -8.41 33.05
CA ALA A 782 0.76 -9.64 33.02
C ALA A 782 -0.58 -9.45 32.28
N ALA A 783 -1.10 -8.22 32.21
CA ALA A 783 -2.35 -7.87 31.57
C ALA A 783 -2.22 -6.54 30.82
N ILE A 784 -3.01 -6.38 29.77
CA ILE A 784 -3.10 -5.15 28.97
C ILE A 784 -4.55 -4.92 28.54
N GLY A 785 -4.97 -3.69 28.45
CA GLY A 785 -6.28 -3.29 27.91
C GLY A 785 -6.13 -2.71 26.51
N PHE A 786 -6.97 -3.12 25.58
CA PHE A 786 -7.00 -2.61 24.22
C PHE A 786 -8.27 -1.83 23.94
N GLN A 787 -8.16 -0.68 23.31
CA GLN A 787 -9.28 0.03 22.73
C GLN A 787 -9.53 -0.52 21.34
N LEU A 788 -10.62 -1.24 21.15
CA LEU A 788 -10.99 -1.81 19.87
C LEU A 788 -11.54 -0.72 18.92
N ARG A 789 -11.36 -0.97 17.64
CA ARG A 789 -11.83 -0.12 16.54
C ARG A 789 -12.97 -0.82 15.79
N GLY A 790 -13.73 -0.04 14.96
CA GLY A 790 -14.85 -0.56 14.17
C GLY A 790 -16.24 -0.31 14.76
#